data_1efffd40110dc0017944e69056e5730a
#
_entry.id   1efffd40110dc0017944e69056e5730a
#
_cell.length_a   1.000
_cell.length_b   1.000
_cell.length_c   1.000
_cell.angle_alpha   90.00
_cell.angle_beta   90.00
_cell.angle_gamma   90.00
#
_symmetry.space_group_name_H-M   'P 1'
#
loop_
_entity.id
_entity.type
_entity.pdbx_description
1 polymer ?
#
loop_
_entity_poly.entity_id
_entity_poly.type
_entity_poly.pdbx_seq_one_letter_code
_entity_poly.pdbx_strand_id
1 'polypeptide(L)'
;MGFLRFLLRSSVLGLLGLSWLLAGVYLYLDPGLPDVETLRDVRLQTPMQVYTRDGDLIGQFGEQKRNPLRFEDIPPQFVQALLAAEDDRFFTHRGVDLAGLMRAVSELALTGEKGSGGSTLTMQVARNYFLSLERTFTRKFNEILLAIKIERALEKEEIFELYFNRVFLGHRAYGFEAASQVYYGAGIGELTLAQHAMLAGIPKAPSRNNPISGPQASKERRDWILGRMLSLGYIEQEHWAAAVQEPASAQHHGAQLSFAAHYAAEMARQEMLERYGMSAYTDGYHVYTTISSELQQLAQQTVVKGLMTYDRRHGYRGPERQLPPPADAGQADGRATAAWLAALADTPVVAGLTPAIVTRLREDRVDLLFSDGSSDELLWDDGLRQANPYLTENSMGRAPASIADVVSAGDLIRVQRKDDDRWHLSQVPAAQAALVSLNPDNGAIVSIVGGLGFESSKFNRATQARRQPGSSFKPFVYAAALEAGFTAASIINDAPVVLEDTALEDIWRPENDGGRFYGPTRLRWALTKSRNLVSIRLLQQIGVPELIRYVERFGFDTSEFAPDLSLALGTHVMSPLQLATAYAVLANGGYAVQPFLIERIEDSDGKVVFAAAPPTVCRDCLPAPSLENTAPERELSMEEILAGATAADSTAPPRAERVMDERSNFILTSILQDVIKRGTGRRALALGRDDLAGKTGTTNGPMDAWFSGYNRDVVTTAWVGFDNYTPLGRREFGGTAALPIWIDYMRGALRDSPDVQPPLPPGVVHVRIDPDTGLLARPGQQNAIFEYFREDRVPAPSGGAGDAGLRGTTEDLVRDIF
;
A
#
# COMPACT_ATOMS: atom_id res chain seq x y z
N MET A 1 3.98 -88.40 -2.71
CA MET A 1 4.38 -87.70 -1.42
C MET A 1 5.74 -86.99 -1.47
N GLY A 2 6.77 -87.44 -2.21
CA GLY A 2 8.09 -86.79 -2.27
C GLY A 2 8.05 -85.38 -2.93
N PHE A 3 7.32 -85.22 -4.06
CA PHE A 3 7.24 -83.98 -4.80
C PHE A 3 6.52 -82.84 -4.00
N LEU A 4 5.46 -83.19 -3.31
CA LEU A 4 4.72 -82.27 -2.47
C LEU A 4 5.59 -81.78 -1.28
N ARG A 5 6.39 -82.61 -0.66
CA ARG A 5 7.38 -82.30 0.41
C ARG A 5 8.53 -81.44 -0.15
N PHE A 6 8.96 -81.66 -1.37
CA PHE A 6 9.98 -80.84 -2.04
C PHE A 6 9.44 -79.44 -2.32
N LEU A 7 8.22 -79.30 -2.92
CA LEU A 7 7.59 -78.00 -3.12
C LEU A 7 7.37 -77.21 -1.81
N LEU A 8 6.92 -77.93 -0.76
CA LEU A 8 6.71 -77.29 0.55
C LEU A 8 8.03 -76.80 1.16
N ARG A 9 9.13 -77.60 1.08
CA ARG A 9 10.48 -77.18 1.55
C ARG A 9 11.04 -76.03 0.71
N SER A 10 10.91 -76.06 -0.58
CA SER A 10 11.35 -74.96 -1.47
C SER A 10 10.56 -73.68 -1.21
N SER A 11 9.24 -73.78 -0.97
CA SER A 11 8.44 -72.62 -0.57
C SER A 11 8.84 -72.05 0.79
N VAL A 12 9.12 -72.93 1.79
CA VAL A 12 9.58 -72.48 3.11
C VAL A 12 10.96 -71.87 3.04
N LEU A 13 11.91 -72.44 2.26
CA LEU A 13 13.24 -71.84 2.05
C LEU A 13 13.14 -70.51 1.27
N GLY A 14 12.23 -70.41 0.26
CA GLY A 14 11.98 -69.17 -0.44
C GLY A 14 11.41 -68.08 0.49
N LEU A 15 10.47 -68.42 1.36
CA LEU A 15 9.91 -67.52 2.37
C LEU A 15 10.96 -67.06 3.39
N LEU A 16 11.80 -67.97 3.86
CA LEU A 16 12.90 -67.66 4.77
C LEU A 16 13.93 -66.72 4.09
N GLY A 17 14.32 -67.02 2.84
CA GLY A 17 15.21 -66.16 2.06
C GLY A 17 14.64 -64.75 1.85
N LEU A 18 13.34 -64.65 1.52
CA LEU A 18 12.64 -63.37 1.38
C LEU A 18 12.58 -62.60 2.71
N SER A 19 12.30 -63.33 3.81
CA SER A 19 12.31 -62.73 5.17
C SER A 19 13.67 -62.15 5.55
N TRP A 20 14.78 -62.90 5.27
CA TRP A 20 16.16 -62.43 5.50
C TRP A 20 16.50 -61.21 4.60
N LEU A 21 16.09 -61.21 3.34
CA LEU A 21 16.26 -60.10 2.43
C LEU A 21 15.54 -58.84 2.96
N LEU A 22 14.27 -59.00 3.35
CA LEU A 22 13.45 -57.90 3.90
C LEU A 22 14.06 -57.38 5.22
N ALA A 23 14.53 -58.25 6.10
CA ALA A 23 15.23 -57.86 7.32
C ALA A 23 16.53 -57.11 7.03
N GLY A 24 17.32 -57.54 6.04
CA GLY A 24 18.53 -56.84 5.61
C GLY A 24 18.24 -55.44 5.03
N VAL A 25 17.21 -55.34 4.18
CA VAL A 25 16.75 -54.05 3.66
C VAL A 25 16.27 -53.12 4.79
N TYR A 26 15.53 -53.65 5.75
CA TYR A 26 15.09 -52.91 6.92
C TYR A 26 16.28 -52.37 7.72
N LEU A 27 17.22 -53.23 8.10
CA LEU A 27 18.43 -52.84 8.89
C LEU A 27 19.34 -51.86 8.14
N TYR A 28 19.38 -51.91 6.84
CA TYR A 28 20.14 -50.99 5.99
C TYR A 28 19.48 -49.58 5.88
N LEU A 29 18.14 -49.53 5.76
CA LEU A 29 17.43 -48.29 5.55
C LEU A 29 17.00 -47.57 6.85
N ASP A 30 16.72 -48.34 7.93
CA ASP A 30 16.18 -47.78 9.18
C ASP A 30 17.04 -46.71 9.85
N PRO A 31 18.40 -46.81 9.90
CA PRO A 31 19.28 -45.79 10.51
C PRO A 31 19.28 -44.44 9.73
N GLY A 32 18.91 -44.48 8.44
CA GLY A 32 18.86 -43.28 7.62
C GLY A 32 17.47 -42.61 7.58
N LEU A 33 16.48 -43.16 8.28
CA LEU A 33 15.14 -42.59 8.29
C LEU A 33 15.00 -41.48 9.35
N PRO A 34 14.31 -40.38 9.05
CA PRO A 34 14.07 -39.31 10.01
C PRO A 34 13.19 -39.77 11.18
N ASP A 35 13.32 -39.06 12.29
CA ASP A 35 12.49 -39.23 13.47
C ASP A 35 11.07 -38.78 13.21
N VAL A 36 10.09 -39.67 13.42
CA VAL A 36 8.66 -39.37 13.18
C VAL A 36 7.99 -38.60 14.32
N GLU A 37 8.59 -38.54 15.52
CA GLU A 37 8.08 -37.76 16.64
C GLU A 37 8.08 -36.26 16.31
N THR A 38 9.00 -35.83 15.45
CA THR A 38 9.03 -34.42 14.94
C THR A 38 7.74 -34.00 14.21
N LEU A 39 6.89 -34.94 13.79
CA LEU A 39 5.59 -34.63 13.16
C LEU A 39 4.60 -33.98 14.14
N ARG A 40 4.73 -34.17 15.45
CA ARG A 40 3.90 -33.54 16.47
C ARG A 40 4.26 -32.06 16.67
N ASP A 41 5.51 -31.71 16.40
CA ASP A 41 6.03 -30.35 16.57
C ASP A 41 6.15 -29.57 15.25
N VAL A 42 5.62 -30.11 14.15
CA VAL A 42 5.64 -29.42 12.84
C VAL A 42 4.78 -28.16 12.92
N ARG A 43 5.41 -27.02 13.12
CA ARG A 43 4.76 -25.73 12.90
C ARG A 43 4.48 -25.60 11.41
N LEU A 44 3.21 -25.60 11.06
CA LEU A 44 2.78 -25.34 9.70
C LEU A 44 3.09 -23.87 9.40
N GLN A 45 3.73 -23.61 8.26
CA GLN A 45 4.00 -22.25 7.82
C GLN A 45 2.68 -21.52 7.63
N THR A 46 2.45 -20.49 8.42
CA THR A 46 1.27 -19.63 8.34
C THR A 46 1.68 -18.31 7.69
N PRO A 47 0.94 -17.79 6.70
CA PRO A 47 1.27 -16.52 6.06
C PRO A 47 1.10 -15.36 7.02
N MET A 48 1.95 -14.34 6.87
CA MET A 48 1.81 -13.06 7.54
C MET A 48 0.53 -12.36 7.08
N GLN A 49 -0.21 -11.78 8.00
CA GLN A 49 -1.40 -10.99 7.75
C GLN A 49 -1.17 -9.54 8.18
N VAL A 50 -1.54 -8.59 7.33
CA VAL A 50 -1.38 -7.16 7.58
C VAL A 50 -2.75 -6.52 7.70
N TYR A 51 -2.96 -5.84 8.81
CA TYR A 51 -4.23 -5.20 9.18
C TYR A 51 -4.07 -3.69 9.29
N THR A 52 -5.16 -2.97 9.09
CA THR A 52 -5.30 -1.59 9.54
C THR A 52 -5.38 -1.55 11.07
N ARG A 53 -5.27 -0.37 11.65
CA ARG A 53 -5.52 -0.17 13.10
C ARG A 53 -6.95 -0.56 13.50
N ASP A 54 -7.89 -0.48 12.56
CA ASP A 54 -9.31 -0.77 12.75
C ASP A 54 -9.62 -2.28 12.65
N GLY A 55 -8.61 -3.10 12.28
CA GLY A 55 -8.71 -4.56 12.18
C GLY A 55 -9.08 -5.09 10.79
N ASP A 56 -9.16 -4.25 9.77
CA ASP A 56 -9.41 -4.68 8.40
C ASP A 56 -8.16 -5.30 7.76
N LEU A 57 -8.30 -6.46 7.14
CA LEU A 57 -7.23 -7.16 6.45
C LEU A 57 -6.89 -6.45 5.11
N ILE A 58 -5.67 -5.93 4.98
CA ILE A 58 -5.19 -5.21 3.79
C ILE A 58 -4.08 -5.92 3.03
N GLY A 59 -3.51 -6.98 3.59
CA GLY A 59 -2.45 -7.76 2.94
C GLY A 59 -2.25 -9.12 3.57
N GLN A 60 -1.88 -10.10 2.74
CA GLN A 60 -1.46 -11.43 3.17
C GLN A 60 -0.22 -11.83 2.38
N PHE A 61 0.86 -12.21 3.06
CA PHE A 61 2.15 -12.51 2.47
C PHE A 61 2.71 -13.82 2.97
N GLY A 62 3.17 -14.66 2.05
CA GLY A 62 3.74 -15.97 2.30
C GLY A 62 3.55 -16.86 1.08
N GLU A 63 4.42 -17.84 0.89
CA GLU A 63 4.35 -18.73 -0.29
C GLU A 63 3.19 -19.70 -0.26
N GLN A 64 2.63 -19.96 0.91
CA GLN A 64 1.65 -21.02 1.14
C GLN A 64 0.46 -20.46 1.90
N LYS A 65 -0.71 -20.52 1.26
CA LYS A 65 -1.97 -20.30 1.95
C LYS A 65 -2.25 -21.56 2.77
N ARG A 66 -2.27 -21.47 4.09
CA ARG A 66 -2.59 -22.56 5.01
C ARG A 66 -3.47 -22.04 6.13
N ASN A 67 -4.60 -22.72 6.33
CA ASN A 67 -5.45 -22.57 7.51
C ASN A 67 -5.58 -23.97 8.09
N PRO A 68 -4.73 -24.36 9.02
CA PRO A 68 -4.78 -25.71 9.59
C PRO A 68 -6.07 -25.92 10.40
N LEU A 69 -6.76 -27.02 10.15
CA LEU A 69 -7.90 -27.46 10.95
C LEU A 69 -7.54 -28.73 11.72
N ARG A 70 -8.11 -28.87 12.91
CA ARG A 70 -8.08 -30.12 13.67
C ARG A 70 -9.03 -31.15 13.04
N PHE A 71 -8.78 -32.43 13.28
CA PHE A 71 -9.63 -33.48 12.73
C PHE A 71 -11.10 -33.30 13.11
N GLU A 72 -11.38 -32.87 14.35
CA GLU A 72 -12.72 -32.62 14.87
C GLU A 72 -13.50 -31.51 14.16
N ASP A 73 -12.78 -30.55 13.54
CA ASP A 73 -13.33 -29.42 12.80
C ASP A 73 -13.54 -29.73 11.31
N ILE A 74 -13.06 -30.90 10.81
CA ILE A 74 -13.18 -31.30 9.40
C ILE A 74 -14.58 -31.89 9.18
N PRO A 75 -15.36 -31.41 8.17
CA PRO A 75 -16.68 -31.94 7.91
C PRO A 75 -16.66 -33.45 7.63
N PRO A 76 -17.54 -34.28 8.27
CA PRO A 76 -17.57 -35.72 8.05
C PRO A 76 -17.80 -36.13 6.60
N GLN A 77 -18.56 -35.33 5.83
CA GLN A 77 -18.77 -35.57 4.40
C GLN A 77 -17.48 -35.41 3.59
N PHE A 78 -16.61 -34.46 3.97
CA PHE A 78 -15.31 -34.30 3.34
C PHE A 78 -14.37 -35.48 3.68
N VAL A 79 -14.34 -35.90 4.95
CA VAL A 79 -13.58 -37.09 5.37
C VAL A 79 -13.97 -38.28 4.52
N GLN A 80 -15.27 -38.56 4.36
CA GLN A 80 -15.80 -39.64 3.54
C GLN A 80 -15.43 -39.51 2.05
N ALA A 81 -15.48 -38.28 1.49
CA ALA A 81 -15.08 -38.02 0.11
C ALA A 81 -13.59 -38.30 -0.12
N LEU A 82 -12.73 -37.88 0.81
CA LEU A 82 -11.28 -38.10 0.73
C LEU A 82 -10.94 -39.60 0.88
N LEU A 83 -11.56 -40.29 1.83
CA LEU A 83 -11.40 -41.75 1.98
C LEU A 83 -11.83 -42.50 0.72
N ALA A 84 -12.97 -42.15 0.15
CA ALA A 84 -13.45 -42.75 -1.10
C ALA A 84 -12.51 -42.48 -2.29
N ALA A 85 -11.81 -41.32 -2.28
CA ALA A 85 -10.90 -40.90 -3.34
C ALA A 85 -9.53 -41.57 -3.26
N GLU A 86 -8.97 -41.71 -2.05
CA GLU A 86 -7.54 -42.03 -1.83
C GLU A 86 -7.31 -43.32 -1.05
N ASP A 87 -8.13 -43.64 -0.02
CA ASP A 87 -7.85 -44.75 0.90
C ASP A 87 -9.12 -45.18 1.68
N ASP A 88 -9.99 -46.00 1.07
CA ASP A 88 -11.25 -46.39 1.66
C ASP A 88 -11.13 -47.29 2.93
N ARG A 89 -9.95 -47.82 3.21
CA ARG A 89 -9.64 -48.64 4.37
C ARG A 89 -8.68 -48.01 5.36
N PHE A 90 -8.48 -46.72 5.27
CA PHE A 90 -7.54 -45.97 6.09
C PHE A 90 -7.63 -46.27 7.58
N PHE A 91 -8.83 -46.32 8.15
CA PHE A 91 -9.02 -46.57 9.59
C PHE A 91 -8.83 -48.03 9.99
N THR A 92 -8.65 -48.96 9.01
CA THR A 92 -8.56 -50.40 9.29
C THR A 92 -7.17 -51.03 9.11
N HIS A 93 -6.32 -50.46 8.24
CA HIS A 93 -4.96 -50.94 8.04
C HIS A 93 -3.94 -50.22 8.97
N ARG A 94 -2.70 -50.72 9.01
CA ARG A 94 -1.60 -50.18 9.83
C ARG A 94 -0.49 -49.67 8.92
N GLY A 95 -0.72 -48.53 8.28
CA GLY A 95 0.22 -47.81 7.40
C GLY A 95 0.30 -48.32 5.98
N VAL A 96 0.13 -49.61 5.74
CA VAL A 96 0.16 -50.22 4.41
C VAL A 96 -1.05 -51.13 4.23
N ASP A 97 -1.75 -50.92 3.14
CA ASP A 97 -2.87 -51.80 2.72
C ASP A 97 -2.35 -52.95 1.84
N LEU A 98 -2.07 -54.11 2.47
CA LEU A 98 -1.56 -55.29 1.77
C LEU A 98 -2.55 -55.84 0.70
N ALA A 99 -3.86 -55.78 0.98
CA ALA A 99 -4.85 -56.23 0.03
C ALA A 99 -4.99 -55.27 -1.17
N GLY A 100 -4.92 -53.97 -0.93
CA GLY A 100 -4.84 -52.93 -1.98
C GLY A 100 -3.58 -53.09 -2.83
N LEU A 101 -2.42 -53.33 -2.19
CA LEU A 101 -1.17 -53.57 -2.89
C LEU A 101 -1.20 -54.83 -3.77
N MET A 102 -1.73 -55.95 -3.24
CA MET A 102 -1.91 -57.19 -4.00
C MET A 102 -2.84 -56.99 -5.19
N ARG A 103 -3.94 -56.27 -5.01
CA ARG A 103 -4.85 -55.91 -6.09
C ARG A 103 -4.15 -55.10 -7.17
N ALA A 104 -3.42 -54.06 -6.81
CA ALA A 104 -2.68 -53.19 -7.75
C ALA A 104 -1.61 -53.98 -8.54
N VAL A 105 -0.89 -54.90 -7.87
CA VAL A 105 0.11 -55.78 -8.52
C VAL A 105 -0.60 -56.78 -9.49
N SER A 106 -1.70 -57.38 -9.08
CA SER A 106 -2.46 -58.32 -9.96
C SER A 106 -3.06 -57.60 -11.17
N GLU A 107 -3.57 -56.40 -10.99
CA GLU A 107 -4.13 -55.56 -12.07
C GLU A 107 -3.01 -55.15 -13.07
N LEU A 108 -1.84 -54.75 -12.58
CA LEU A 108 -0.68 -54.46 -13.44
C LEU A 108 -0.20 -55.68 -14.20
N ALA A 109 -0.20 -56.88 -13.57
CA ALA A 109 0.24 -58.13 -14.18
C ALA A 109 -0.75 -58.63 -15.24
N LEU A 110 -2.07 -58.38 -15.07
CA LEU A 110 -3.11 -58.85 -15.97
C LEU A 110 -3.37 -57.88 -17.13
N THR A 111 -3.29 -56.58 -16.89
CA THR A 111 -3.68 -55.57 -17.89
C THR A 111 -2.49 -54.85 -18.54
N GLY A 112 -1.28 -54.93 -17.94
CA GLY A 112 -0.10 -54.17 -18.37
C GLY A 112 -0.19 -52.68 -18.10
N GLU A 113 -1.31 -52.18 -17.58
CA GLU A 113 -1.56 -50.76 -17.28
C GLU A 113 -1.52 -50.51 -15.76
N LYS A 114 -1.01 -49.35 -15.36
CA LYS A 114 -1.07 -48.91 -13.98
C LYS A 114 -2.51 -48.47 -13.64
N GLY A 115 -3.28 -49.39 -13.07
CA GLY A 115 -4.65 -49.18 -12.61
C GLY A 115 -4.71 -48.42 -11.26
N SER A 116 -5.38 -49.00 -10.27
CA SER A 116 -5.55 -48.39 -8.94
C SER A 116 -4.24 -48.20 -8.20
N GLY A 117 -4.00 -47.03 -7.55
CA GLY A 117 -2.82 -46.76 -6.74
C GLY A 117 -2.81 -47.57 -5.43
N GLY A 118 -1.73 -48.27 -5.15
CA GLY A 118 -1.55 -49.02 -3.89
C GLY A 118 -0.85 -48.20 -2.77
N SER A 119 -0.93 -46.88 -2.78
CA SER A 119 -0.35 -46.02 -1.74
C SER A 119 -1.44 -45.52 -0.78
N THR A 120 -1.22 -45.72 0.52
CA THR A 120 -2.13 -45.28 1.58
C THR A 120 -1.95 -43.78 1.91
N LEU A 121 -2.92 -43.16 2.62
CA LEU A 121 -2.80 -41.80 3.12
C LEU A 121 -1.56 -41.67 4.00
N THR A 122 -1.26 -42.62 4.87
CA THR A 122 -0.04 -42.60 5.72
C THR A 122 1.26 -42.60 4.90
N MET A 123 1.31 -43.37 3.79
CA MET A 123 2.46 -43.32 2.87
C MET A 123 2.56 -41.97 2.16
N GLN A 124 1.45 -41.32 1.89
CA GLN A 124 1.44 -39.97 1.32
C GLN A 124 1.90 -38.91 2.33
N VAL A 125 1.55 -39.05 3.64
CA VAL A 125 2.10 -38.23 4.72
C VAL A 125 3.62 -38.44 4.79
N ALA A 126 4.11 -39.68 4.86
CA ALA A 126 5.54 -39.99 4.86
C ALA A 126 6.28 -39.30 3.69
N ARG A 127 5.71 -39.35 2.49
CA ARG A 127 6.27 -38.70 1.30
C ARG A 127 6.28 -37.18 1.41
N ASN A 128 5.20 -36.57 1.87
CA ASN A 128 5.03 -35.10 1.87
C ASN A 128 5.85 -34.41 2.95
N TYR A 129 6.23 -35.10 4.02
CA TYR A 129 6.99 -34.54 5.12
C TYR A 129 8.49 -34.85 5.07
N PHE A 130 8.87 -36.06 4.60
CA PHE A 130 10.22 -36.57 4.78
C PHE A 130 10.99 -36.89 3.51
N LEU A 131 10.33 -37.00 2.35
CA LEU A 131 10.97 -37.54 1.15
C LEU A 131 11.01 -36.55 -0.01
N SER A 132 12.05 -36.69 -0.86
CA SER A 132 12.16 -35.91 -2.09
C SER A 132 11.14 -36.34 -3.16
N LEU A 133 10.90 -35.46 -4.16
CA LEU A 133 9.97 -35.75 -5.27
C LEU A 133 10.51 -36.74 -6.30
N GLU A 134 11.76 -37.20 -6.18
CA GLU A 134 12.38 -38.17 -7.11
C GLU A 134 11.69 -39.54 -7.08
N ARG A 135 11.41 -40.11 -8.23
CA ARG A 135 10.71 -41.41 -8.36
C ARG A 135 11.72 -42.56 -8.39
N THR A 136 12.18 -43.03 -7.23
CA THR A 136 13.10 -44.17 -7.08
C THR A 136 12.43 -45.33 -6.32
N PHE A 137 12.93 -46.54 -6.53
CA PHE A 137 12.49 -47.71 -5.72
C PHE A 137 12.88 -47.55 -4.25
N THR A 138 14.07 -47.03 -3.96
CA THR A 138 14.54 -46.76 -2.61
C THR A 138 13.57 -45.82 -1.87
N ARG A 139 13.10 -44.75 -2.52
CA ARG A 139 12.10 -43.86 -1.95
C ARG A 139 10.79 -44.59 -1.63
N LYS A 140 10.35 -45.52 -2.50
CA LYS A 140 9.12 -46.27 -2.22
C LYS A 140 9.24 -47.21 -1.03
N PHE A 141 10.41 -47.80 -0.80
CA PHE A 141 10.68 -48.60 0.40
C PHE A 141 10.70 -47.70 1.65
N ASN A 142 11.32 -46.53 1.56
CA ASN A 142 11.31 -45.54 2.65
C ASN A 142 9.91 -45.06 2.99
N GLU A 143 9.04 -44.82 1.99
CA GLU A 143 7.62 -44.50 2.22
C GLU A 143 6.92 -45.56 3.05
N ILE A 144 7.13 -46.86 2.71
CA ILE A 144 6.52 -48.00 3.41
C ILE A 144 7.04 -48.07 4.87
N LEU A 145 8.33 -47.99 5.07
CA LEU A 145 8.95 -48.06 6.42
C LEU A 145 8.51 -46.91 7.29
N LEU A 146 8.54 -45.65 6.75
CA LEU A 146 8.06 -44.47 7.44
C LEU A 146 6.55 -44.55 7.75
N ALA A 147 5.74 -45.04 6.84
CA ALA A 147 4.30 -45.24 7.09
C ALA A 147 4.05 -46.16 8.29
N ILE A 148 4.81 -47.24 8.41
CA ILE A 148 4.72 -48.16 9.57
C ILE A 148 5.20 -47.49 10.87
N LYS A 149 6.25 -46.66 10.81
CA LYS A 149 6.70 -45.90 11.97
C LYS A 149 5.69 -44.86 12.41
N ILE A 150 5.12 -44.12 11.46
CA ILE A 150 4.11 -43.08 11.70
C ILE A 150 2.87 -43.68 12.39
N GLU A 151 2.37 -44.82 11.92
CA GLU A 151 1.23 -45.50 12.51
C GLU A 151 1.48 -46.11 13.91
N ARG A 152 2.75 -46.21 14.31
CA ARG A 152 3.12 -46.60 15.68
C ARG A 152 3.21 -45.41 16.63
N ALA A 153 3.48 -44.24 16.10
CA ALA A 153 3.71 -42.99 16.85
C ALA A 153 2.49 -42.09 16.96
N LEU A 154 1.59 -42.13 15.96
CA LEU A 154 0.44 -41.24 15.83
C LEU A 154 -0.87 -42.02 15.70
N GLU A 155 -1.97 -41.42 16.18
CA GLU A 155 -3.34 -41.92 15.97
C GLU A 155 -3.83 -41.64 14.55
N LYS A 156 -4.87 -42.35 14.08
CA LYS A 156 -5.41 -42.18 12.75
C LYS A 156 -5.90 -40.77 12.44
N GLU A 157 -6.51 -40.15 13.42
CA GLU A 157 -7.01 -38.80 13.36
C GLU A 157 -5.87 -37.79 13.18
N GLU A 158 -4.76 -37.97 13.93
CA GLU A 158 -3.56 -37.15 13.78
C GLU A 158 -2.92 -37.29 12.39
N ILE A 159 -2.86 -38.52 11.85
CA ILE A 159 -2.32 -38.78 10.50
C ILE A 159 -3.21 -38.15 9.42
N PHE A 160 -4.55 -38.22 9.57
CA PHE A 160 -5.49 -37.60 8.65
C PHE A 160 -5.35 -36.08 8.67
N GLU A 161 -5.25 -35.49 9.85
CA GLU A 161 -5.03 -34.05 10.06
C GLU A 161 -3.74 -33.56 9.38
N LEU A 162 -2.65 -34.27 9.56
CA LEU A 162 -1.38 -33.99 8.88
C LEU A 162 -1.51 -34.02 7.35
N TYR A 163 -2.22 -35.00 6.81
CA TYR A 163 -2.47 -35.08 5.37
C TYR A 163 -3.33 -33.94 4.89
N PHE A 164 -4.46 -33.70 5.57
CA PHE A 164 -5.43 -32.66 5.26
C PHE A 164 -4.78 -31.27 5.17
N ASN A 165 -3.90 -30.94 6.11
CA ASN A 165 -3.27 -29.63 6.23
C ASN A 165 -2.02 -29.43 5.36
N ARG A 166 -1.44 -30.52 4.76
CA ARG A 166 -0.15 -30.45 4.04
C ARG A 166 -0.23 -30.64 2.54
N VAL A 167 -1.22 -31.37 2.03
CA VAL A 167 -1.25 -31.78 0.63
C VAL A 167 -1.33 -30.58 -0.31
N PHE A 168 -0.53 -30.60 -1.39
CA PHE A 168 -0.55 -29.58 -2.43
C PHE A 168 -1.72 -29.78 -3.39
N LEU A 169 -2.50 -28.72 -3.62
CA LEU A 169 -3.76 -28.76 -4.38
C LEU A 169 -3.77 -27.80 -5.58
N GLY A 170 -2.61 -27.28 -6.00
CA GLY A 170 -2.52 -26.30 -7.10
C GLY A 170 -2.73 -24.86 -6.62
N HIS A 171 -2.51 -23.90 -7.51
CA HIS A 171 -2.66 -22.45 -7.23
C HIS A 171 -2.10 -21.97 -5.88
N ARG A 172 -0.96 -22.53 -5.46
CA ARG A 172 -0.28 -22.27 -4.16
C ARG A 172 -1.12 -22.64 -2.92
N ALA A 173 -2.19 -23.43 -3.09
CA ALA A 173 -2.98 -23.95 -1.98
C ALA A 173 -2.33 -25.21 -1.40
N TYR A 174 -2.03 -25.18 -0.10
CA TYR A 174 -1.54 -26.29 0.69
C TYR A 174 -2.52 -26.58 1.83
N GLY A 175 -3.09 -27.78 1.84
CA GLY A 175 -4.20 -28.16 2.70
C GLY A 175 -5.57 -27.84 2.08
N PHE A 176 -6.57 -28.61 2.51
CA PHE A 176 -7.91 -28.54 1.91
C PHE A 176 -8.71 -27.32 2.32
N GLU A 177 -8.51 -26.78 3.53
CA GLU A 177 -9.13 -25.52 3.93
C GLU A 177 -8.64 -24.36 3.06
N ALA A 178 -7.32 -24.28 2.82
CA ALA A 178 -6.76 -23.26 1.92
C ALA A 178 -7.26 -23.45 0.47
N ALA A 179 -7.42 -24.69 0.01
CA ALA A 179 -7.96 -24.97 -1.32
C ALA A 179 -9.45 -24.60 -1.42
N SER A 180 -10.23 -24.80 -0.37
CA SER A 180 -11.61 -24.34 -0.26
C SER A 180 -11.70 -22.83 -0.47
N GLN A 181 -10.89 -22.06 0.25
CA GLN A 181 -10.83 -20.61 0.09
C GLN A 181 -10.37 -20.19 -1.32
N VAL A 182 -9.37 -20.88 -1.89
CA VAL A 182 -8.83 -20.53 -3.22
C VAL A 182 -9.81 -20.85 -4.35
N TYR A 183 -10.56 -21.95 -4.26
CA TYR A 183 -11.45 -22.40 -5.34
C TYR A 183 -12.90 -21.99 -5.19
N TYR A 184 -13.36 -21.71 -3.96
CA TYR A 184 -14.76 -21.38 -3.68
C TYR A 184 -14.96 -20.11 -2.86
N GLY A 185 -13.90 -19.51 -2.29
CA GLY A 185 -14.01 -18.32 -1.45
C GLY A 185 -14.71 -18.54 -0.11
N ALA A 186 -14.86 -19.81 0.31
CA ALA A 186 -15.59 -20.22 1.51
C ALA A 186 -14.79 -21.25 2.31
N GLY A 187 -15.10 -21.39 3.60
CA GLY A 187 -14.55 -22.42 4.46
C GLY A 187 -15.02 -23.82 4.03
N ILE A 188 -14.21 -24.85 4.31
CA ILE A 188 -14.55 -26.21 3.89
C ILE A 188 -15.89 -26.70 4.48
N GLY A 189 -16.25 -26.19 5.66
CA GLY A 189 -17.54 -26.51 6.31
C GLY A 189 -18.76 -25.94 5.61
N GLU A 190 -18.59 -24.99 4.72
CA GLU A 190 -19.66 -24.31 3.98
C GLU A 190 -19.90 -24.93 2.59
N LEU A 191 -19.02 -25.86 2.16
CA LEU A 191 -19.07 -26.44 0.84
C LEU A 191 -20.16 -27.49 0.68
N THR A 192 -20.66 -27.64 -0.56
CA THR A 192 -21.59 -28.71 -0.94
C THR A 192 -20.87 -30.05 -1.05
N LEU A 193 -21.65 -31.15 -1.09
CA LEU A 193 -21.13 -32.51 -1.34
C LEU A 193 -20.34 -32.59 -2.65
N ALA A 194 -20.82 -31.95 -3.71
CA ALA A 194 -20.16 -31.94 -5.01
C ALA A 194 -18.81 -31.21 -4.94
N GLN A 195 -18.74 -30.10 -4.20
CA GLN A 195 -17.51 -29.32 -3.98
C GLN A 195 -16.52 -30.09 -3.12
N HIS A 196 -16.96 -30.78 -2.05
CA HIS A 196 -16.12 -31.70 -1.27
C HIS A 196 -15.50 -32.80 -2.15
N ALA A 197 -16.28 -33.45 -2.97
CA ALA A 197 -15.79 -34.49 -3.91
C ALA A 197 -14.82 -33.90 -4.96
N MET A 198 -15.05 -32.66 -5.41
CA MET A 198 -14.16 -31.94 -6.31
C MET A 198 -12.78 -31.74 -5.69
N LEU A 199 -12.71 -31.19 -4.48
CA LEU A 199 -11.45 -30.96 -3.76
C LEU A 199 -10.72 -32.27 -3.46
N ALA A 200 -11.46 -33.33 -3.00
CA ALA A 200 -10.89 -34.65 -2.72
C ALA A 200 -10.28 -35.30 -3.98
N GLY A 201 -10.66 -34.86 -5.17
CA GLY A 201 -10.15 -35.37 -6.45
C GLY A 201 -8.82 -34.80 -6.91
N ILE A 202 -8.41 -33.61 -6.36
CA ILE A 202 -7.23 -32.85 -6.81
C ILE A 202 -5.91 -33.59 -6.52
N PRO A 203 -5.66 -34.18 -5.33
CA PRO A 203 -4.35 -34.72 -4.95
C PRO A 203 -3.76 -35.72 -5.94
N LYS A 204 -4.58 -36.47 -6.62
CA LYS A 204 -4.16 -37.49 -7.62
C LYS A 204 -3.34 -36.87 -8.76
N ALA A 205 -3.70 -35.67 -9.21
CA ALA A 205 -3.02 -34.95 -10.29
C ALA A 205 -3.32 -33.43 -10.18
N PRO A 206 -2.63 -32.66 -9.31
CA PRO A 206 -3.01 -31.28 -8.96
C PRO A 206 -3.06 -30.27 -10.12
N SER A 207 -2.40 -30.57 -11.24
CA SER A 207 -2.48 -29.74 -12.45
C SER A 207 -3.60 -30.18 -13.41
N ARG A 208 -3.86 -31.50 -13.53
CA ARG A 208 -4.86 -32.06 -14.47
C ARG A 208 -6.26 -32.07 -13.88
N ASN A 209 -6.37 -32.50 -12.60
CA ASN A 209 -7.66 -32.59 -11.89
C ASN A 209 -7.98 -31.29 -11.15
N ASN A 210 -7.42 -30.19 -11.61
CA ASN A 210 -7.65 -28.87 -11.03
C ASN A 210 -8.93 -28.25 -11.60
N PRO A 211 -9.86 -27.75 -10.78
CA PRO A 211 -11.14 -27.25 -11.28
C PRO A 211 -11.00 -25.97 -12.14
N ILE A 212 -9.88 -25.24 -12.04
CA ILE A 212 -9.60 -24.04 -12.83
C ILE A 212 -8.84 -24.39 -14.12
N SER A 213 -7.71 -25.11 -14.01
CA SER A 213 -6.84 -25.39 -15.16
C SER A 213 -7.25 -26.63 -15.96
N GLY A 214 -8.07 -27.52 -15.41
CA GLY A 214 -8.56 -28.75 -16.05
C GLY A 214 -10.02 -29.07 -15.66
N PRO A 215 -11.00 -28.19 -15.92
CA PRO A 215 -12.36 -28.30 -15.38
C PRO A 215 -13.07 -29.59 -15.79
N GLN A 216 -12.88 -30.04 -17.03
CA GLN A 216 -13.52 -31.28 -17.51
C GLN A 216 -12.96 -32.53 -16.80
N ALA A 217 -11.62 -32.64 -16.70
CA ALA A 217 -11.00 -33.79 -16.01
C ALA A 217 -11.30 -33.79 -14.51
N SER A 218 -11.42 -32.61 -13.94
CA SER A 218 -11.80 -32.41 -12.53
C SER A 218 -13.25 -32.84 -12.27
N LYS A 219 -14.18 -32.47 -13.17
CA LYS A 219 -15.58 -32.92 -13.11
C LYS A 219 -15.70 -34.43 -13.22
N GLU A 220 -15.04 -35.06 -14.18
CA GLU A 220 -15.03 -36.52 -14.34
C GLU A 220 -14.49 -37.23 -13.08
N ARG A 221 -13.45 -36.66 -12.47
CA ARG A 221 -12.89 -37.19 -11.21
C ARG A 221 -13.85 -37.02 -10.04
N ARG A 222 -14.52 -35.87 -9.92
CA ARG A 222 -15.58 -35.62 -8.94
C ARG A 222 -16.69 -36.65 -9.04
N ASP A 223 -17.23 -36.83 -10.25
CA ASP A 223 -18.36 -37.74 -10.49
C ASP A 223 -17.97 -39.19 -10.19
N TRP A 224 -16.71 -39.57 -10.47
CA TRP A 224 -16.17 -40.89 -10.07
C TRP A 224 -16.12 -41.05 -8.54
N ILE A 225 -15.67 -40.01 -7.79
CA ILE A 225 -15.61 -40.04 -6.31
C ILE A 225 -17.02 -40.16 -5.72
N LEU A 226 -17.98 -39.40 -6.22
CA LEU A 226 -19.37 -39.47 -5.79
C LEU A 226 -19.93 -40.88 -6.01
N GLY A 227 -19.62 -41.53 -7.14
CA GLY A 227 -19.98 -42.93 -7.39
C GLY A 227 -19.32 -43.91 -6.41
N ARG A 228 -18.08 -43.66 -5.99
CA ARG A 228 -17.40 -44.43 -4.95
C ARG A 228 -18.04 -44.23 -3.58
N MET A 229 -18.40 -43.00 -3.21
CA MET A 229 -19.09 -42.73 -1.95
C MET A 229 -20.42 -43.45 -1.86
N LEU A 230 -21.19 -43.50 -2.96
CA LEU A 230 -22.41 -44.29 -3.06
C LEU A 230 -22.12 -45.81 -2.90
N SER A 231 -21.12 -46.32 -3.58
CA SER A 231 -20.77 -47.75 -3.50
C SER A 231 -20.25 -48.19 -2.14
N LEU A 232 -19.69 -47.29 -1.37
CA LEU A 232 -19.23 -47.50 0.00
C LEU A 232 -20.33 -47.26 1.06
N GLY A 233 -21.50 -46.79 0.65
CA GLY A 233 -22.62 -46.52 1.56
C GLY A 233 -22.45 -45.24 2.37
N TYR A 234 -21.58 -44.31 1.94
CA TYR A 234 -21.36 -43.02 2.60
C TYR A 234 -22.47 -42.01 2.26
N ILE A 235 -23.09 -42.15 1.07
CA ILE A 235 -24.20 -41.29 0.62
C ILE A 235 -25.31 -42.17 0.01
N GLU A 236 -26.51 -41.64 -0.01
CA GLU A 236 -27.67 -42.27 -0.63
C GLU A 236 -27.77 -41.93 -2.13
N GLN A 237 -28.58 -42.71 -2.87
CA GLN A 237 -28.78 -42.54 -4.32
C GLN A 237 -29.30 -41.14 -4.66
N GLU A 238 -30.15 -40.56 -3.83
CA GLU A 238 -30.74 -39.25 -4.04
C GLU A 238 -29.67 -38.16 -3.93
N HIS A 239 -28.80 -38.21 -2.90
CA HIS A 239 -27.68 -37.28 -2.70
C HIS A 239 -26.65 -37.38 -3.84
N TRP A 240 -26.36 -38.61 -4.29
CA TRP A 240 -25.50 -38.83 -5.45
C TRP A 240 -26.05 -38.18 -6.71
N ALA A 241 -27.33 -38.38 -7.02
CA ALA A 241 -27.96 -37.87 -8.22
C ALA A 241 -27.99 -36.34 -8.24
N ALA A 242 -28.28 -35.72 -7.09
CA ALA A 242 -28.24 -34.25 -6.93
C ALA A 242 -26.82 -33.69 -7.12
N ALA A 243 -25.80 -34.28 -6.46
CA ALA A 243 -24.42 -33.79 -6.50
C ALA A 243 -23.76 -33.92 -7.89
N VAL A 244 -24.10 -34.98 -8.67
CA VAL A 244 -23.59 -35.14 -10.05
C VAL A 244 -24.17 -34.09 -10.99
N GLN A 245 -25.43 -33.66 -10.79
CA GLN A 245 -26.06 -32.58 -11.58
C GLN A 245 -25.59 -31.20 -11.24
N GLU A 246 -24.96 -30.99 -10.07
CA GLU A 246 -24.46 -29.69 -9.65
C GLU A 246 -23.37 -29.18 -10.61
N PRO A 247 -23.48 -27.93 -11.13
CA PRO A 247 -22.49 -27.38 -12.04
C PRO A 247 -21.14 -27.16 -11.32
N ALA A 248 -20.04 -27.25 -12.09
CA ALA A 248 -18.73 -26.90 -11.56
C ALA A 248 -18.65 -25.37 -11.33
N SER A 249 -18.65 -24.95 -10.07
CA SER A 249 -18.72 -23.52 -9.68
C SER A 249 -17.37 -22.94 -9.21
N ALA A 250 -16.28 -23.70 -9.32
CA ALA A 250 -14.98 -23.26 -8.87
C ALA A 250 -14.46 -22.08 -9.69
N GLN A 251 -14.01 -21.04 -8.98
CA GLN A 251 -13.33 -19.87 -9.53
C GLN A 251 -12.08 -19.58 -8.71
N HIS A 252 -11.13 -18.81 -9.26
CA HIS A 252 -9.94 -18.44 -8.50
C HIS A 252 -10.25 -17.27 -7.56
N HIS A 253 -10.30 -17.57 -6.28
CA HIS A 253 -10.42 -16.56 -5.22
C HIS A 253 -9.04 -16.23 -4.66
N GLY A 254 -8.69 -14.92 -4.65
CA GLY A 254 -7.53 -14.41 -3.92
C GLY A 254 -7.76 -14.43 -2.40
N ALA A 255 -6.82 -13.92 -1.61
CA ALA A 255 -7.11 -13.57 -0.23
C ALA A 255 -8.26 -12.56 -0.22
N GLN A 256 -9.32 -12.81 0.54
CA GLN A 256 -10.38 -11.83 0.71
C GLN A 256 -9.84 -10.69 1.58
N LEU A 257 -9.30 -9.66 0.92
CA LEU A 257 -8.93 -8.43 1.59
C LEU A 257 -10.20 -7.64 1.88
N SER A 258 -10.28 -7.00 3.05
CA SER A 258 -11.39 -6.08 3.37
C SER A 258 -11.48 -4.95 2.34
N PHE A 259 -10.32 -4.44 1.93
CA PHE A 259 -10.14 -3.55 0.77
C PHE A 259 -8.67 -3.52 0.33
N ALA A 260 -8.42 -3.02 -0.87
CA ALA A 260 -7.07 -2.96 -1.43
C ALA A 260 -6.28 -1.74 -0.91
N ALA A 261 -5.30 -1.95 -0.02
CA ALA A 261 -4.33 -0.94 0.43
C ALA A 261 -2.90 -1.40 0.18
N HIS A 262 -2.63 -1.85 -1.03
CA HIS A 262 -1.41 -2.60 -1.38
C HIS A 262 -0.11 -1.84 -1.13
N TYR A 263 -0.05 -0.50 -1.28
CA TYR A 263 1.15 0.27 -0.98
C TYR A 263 1.50 0.23 0.51
N ALA A 264 0.50 0.39 1.39
CA ALA A 264 0.71 0.28 2.84
C ALA A 264 1.08 -1.16 3.25
N ALA A 265 0.38 -2.15 2.71
CA ALA A 265 0.66 -3.56 2.98
C ALA A 265 2.07 -3.96 2.53
N GLU A 266 2.54 -3.48 1.37
CA GLU A 266 3.90 -3.74 0.87
C GLU A 266 4.97 -3.06 1.73
N MET A 267 4.73 -1.85 2.23
CA MET A 267 5.62 -1.19 3.18
C MET A 267 5.74 -2.00 4.48
N ALA A 268 4.61 -2.46 5.03
CA ALA A 268 4.62 -3.32 6.21
C ALA A 268 5.37 -4.63 5.97
N ARG A 269 5.19 -5.26 4.78
CA ARG A 269 5.92 -6.46 4.38
C ARG A 269 7.43 -6.24 4.35
N GLN A 270 7.88 -5.12 3.78
CA GLN A 270 9.31 -4.79 3.71
C GLN A 270 9.90 -4.59 5.11
N GLU A 271 9.22 -3.85 5.98
CA GLU A 271 9.64 -3.64 7.37
C GLU A 271 9.69 -4.95 8.16
N MET A 272 8.71 -5.86 7.97
CA MET A 272 8.71 -7.18 8.58
C MET A 272 9.87 -8.04 8.09
N LEU A 273 10.20 -7.97 6.79
CA LEU A 273 11.35 -8.70 6.23
C LEU A 273 12.68 -8.19 6.81
N GLU A 274 12.81 -6.87 7.01
CA GLU A 274 13.99 -6.27 7.65
C GLU A 274 14.14 -6.69 9.12
N ARG A 275 13.03 -6.79 9.87
CA ARG A 275 13.03 -7.13 11.30
C ARG A 275 13.21 -8.63 11.56
N TYR A 276 12.53 -9.49 10.81
CA TYR A 276 12.41 -10.93 11.09
C TYR A 276 12.97 -11.81 9.97
N GLY A 277 13.47 -11.24 8.86
CA GLY A 277 13.96 -12.01 7.73
C GLY A 277 12.88 -12.91 7.14
N MET A 278 13.25 -14.09 6.69
CA MET A 278 12.32 -15.03 6.04
C MET A 278 11.22 -15.57 6.97
N SER A 279 11.43 -15.55 8.29
CA SER A 279 10.41 -15.97 9.25
C SER A 279 9.15 -15.10 9.21
N ALA A 280 9.27 -13.85 8.74
CA ALA A 280 8.12 -13.00 8.49
C ALA A 280 7.05 -13.66 7.60
N TYR A 281 7.43 -14.55 6.68
CA TYR A 281 6.51 -15.22 5.76
C TYR A 281 5.96 -16.56 6.25
N THR A 282 6.52 -17.11 7.32
CA THR A 282 6.28 -18.50 7.72
C THR A 282 5.69 -18.68 9.11
N ASP A 283 5.91 -17.70 10.01
CA ASP A 283 5.61 -17.85 11.43
C ASP A 283 4.24 -17.28 11.84
N GLY A 284 3.42 -16.86 10.86
CA GLY A 284 2.02 -16.48 11.11
C GLY A 284 1.85 -15.15 11.84
N TYR A 285 2.71 -14.18 11.60
CA TYR A 285 2.60 -12.87 12.24
C TYR A 285 1.33 -12.11 11.81
N HIS A 286 0.69 -11.48 12.80
CA HIS A 286 -0.39 -10.52 12.62
C HIS A 286 0.17 -9.11 12.83
N VAL A 287 0.25 -8.34 11.74
CA VAL A 287 0.86 -7.01 11.71
C VAL A 287 -0.22 -5.96 11.66
N TYR A 288 -0.37 -5.18 12.70
CA TYR A 288 -1.32 -4.08 12.78
C TYR A 288 -0.61 -2.77 12.45
N THR A 289 -1.12 -2.08 11.44
CA THR A 289 -0.57 -0.80 11.00
C THR A 289 -1.31 0.37 11.64
N THR A 290 -0.74 1.57 11.50
CA THR A 290 -1.35 2.85 11.90
C THR A 290 -2.41 3.35 10.90
N ILE A 291 -2.59 2.66 9.78
CA ILE A 291 -3.53 3.04 8.72
C ILE A 291 -4.98 2.99 9.23
N SER A 292 -5.73 4.07 9.03
CA SER A 292 -7.17 4.08 9.21
C SER A 292 -7.87 3.58 7.96
N SER A 293 -8.78 2.63 8.11
CA SER A 293 -9.54 2.06 6.99
C SER A 293 -10.33 3.12 6.21
N GLU A 294 -11.06 3.98 6.92
CA GLU A 294 -11.85 5.06 6.31
C GLU A 294 -10.95 6.05 5.57
N LEU A 295 -9.90 6.55 6.23
CA LEU A 295 -9.01 7.55 5.64
C LEU A 295 -8.19 6.99 4.47
N GLN A 296 -7.82 5.72 4.51
CA GLN A 296 -7.10 5.08 3.42
C GLN A 296 -7.98 4.92 2.18
N GLN A 297 -9.21 4.47 2.34
CA GLN A 297 -10.17 4.37 1.22
C GLN A 297 -10.47 5.75 0.64
N LEU A 298 -10.70 6.74 1.49
CA LEU A 298 -10.90 8.13 1.08
C LEU A 298 -9.69 8.67 0.30
N ALA A 299 -8.46 8.42 0.77
CA ALA A 299 -7.23 8.84 0.10
C ALA A 299 -7.13 8.25 -1.32
N GLN A 300 -7.42 6.96 -1.48
CA GLN A 300 -7.43 6.29 -2.78
C GLN A 300 -8.48 6.90 -3.72
N GLN A 301 -9.71 7.08 -3.23
CA GLN A 301 -10.79 7.68 -4.02
C GLN A 301 -10.45 9.09 -4.48
N THR A 302 -9.89 9.92 -3.60
CA THR A 302 -9.56 11.31 -3.92
C THR A 302 -8.38 11.42 -4.89
N VAL A 303 -7.37 10.54 -4.78
CA VAL A 303 -6.26 10.46 -5.74
C VAL A 303 -6.76 10.06 -7.12
N VAL A 304 -7.57 9.00 -7.22
CA VAL A 304 -8.17 8.55 -8.49
C VAL A 304 -9.02 9.66 -9.10
N LYS A 305 -9.92 10.27 -8.32
CA LYS A 305 -10.78 11.38 -8.76
C LYS A 305 -9.97 12.59 -9.25
N GLY A 306 -8.91 12.93 -8.54
CA GLY A 306 -8.01 14.03 -8.89
C GLY A 306 -7.30 13.80 -10.20
N LEU A 307 -6.73 12.61 -10.39
CA LEU A 307 -6.07 12.19 -11.62
C LEU A 307 -7.05 12.15 -12.82
N MET A 308 -8.25 11.61 -12.63
CA MET A 308 -9.29 11.62 -13.65
C MET A 308 -9.74 13.04 -14.01
N THR A 309 -9.77 13.94 -13.03
CA THR A 309 -10.11 15.34 -13.25
C THR A 309 -9.02 16.07 -14.03
N TYR A 310 -7.76 15.81 -13.70
CA TYR A 310 -6.60 16.28 -14.46
C TYR A 310 -6.68 15.78 -15.91
N ASP A 311 -6.83 14.47 -16.09
CA ASP A 311 -6.80 13.80 -17.37
C ASP A 311 -7.88 14.31 -18.34
N ARG A 312 -9.11 14.50 -17.86
CA ARG A 312 -10.21 15.08 -18.65
C ARG A 312 -9.94 16.49 -19.14
N ARG A 313 -9.11 17.29 -18.44
CA ARG A 313 -8.75 18.64 -18.91
C ARG A 313 -7.77 18.62 -20.09
N HIS A 314 -7.14 17.48 -20.38
CA HIS A 314 -6.12 17.36 -21.42
C HIS A 314 -6.61 16.60 -22.67
N GLY A 315 -7.78 15.98 -22.60
CA GLY A 315 -8.42 15.31 -23.73
C GLY A 315 -8.24 13.80 -23.76
N TYR A 316 -8.93 13.19 -24.70
CA TYR A 316 -8.94 11.74 -24.90
C TYR A 316 -7.78 11.29 -25.78
N ARG A 317 -6.98 10.33 -25.35
CA ARG A 317 -5.81 9.83 -26.09
C ARG A 317 -6.12 8.70 -27.08
N GLY A 318 -7.41 8.35 -27.21
CA GLY A 318 -7.84 7.23 -28.04
C GLY A 318 -7.87 5.88 -27.30
N PRO A 319 -8.23 4.81 -28.03
CA PRO A 319 -8.26 3.46 -27.48
C PRO A 319 -6.87 2.97 -27.08
N GLU A 320 -6.78 2.09 -26.07
CA GLU A 320 -5.50 1.49 -25.63
C GLU A 320 -4.92 0.55 -26.69
N ARG A 321 -5.78 -0.12 -27.42
CA ARG A 321 -5.44 -1.07 -28.48
C ARG A 321 -6.57 -1.17 -29.49
N GLN A 322 -6.23 -1.37 -30.76
CA GLN A 322 -7.16 -1.73 -31.79
C GLN A 322 -6.98 -3.20 -32.18
N LEU A 323 -8.02 -3.98 -32.09
CA LEU A 323 -8.04 -5.38 -32.48
C LEU A 323 -8.71 -5.51 -33.85
N PRO A 324 -8.32 -6.52 -34.67
CA PRO A 324 -8.96 -6.74 -35.94
C PRO A 324 -10.47 -6.98 -35.75
N PRO A 325 -11.33 -6.28 -36.51
CA PRO A 325 -12.77 -6.58 -36.50
C PRO A 325 -13.02 -7.99 -37.09
N PRO A 326 -14.12 -8.65 -36.70
CA PRO A 326 -14.50 -9.91 -37.32
C PRO A 326 -14.68 -9.73 -38.83
N ALA A 327 -14.28 -10.75 -39.61
CA ALA A 327 -14.30 -10.70 -41.09
C ALA A 327 -15.69 -10.46 -41.68
N ASP A 328 -16.76 -10.80 -40.97
CA ASP A 328 -18.15 -10.53 -41.34
C ASP A 328 -18.89 -9.77 -40.22
N ALA A 329 -19.22 -8.52 -40.46
CA ALA A 329 -19.97 -7.65 -39.56
C ALA A 329 -21.41 -8.11 -39.23
N GLY A 330 -21.83 -9.24 -39.74
CA GLY A 330 -23.19 -9.81 -39.56
C GLY A 330 -23.29 -11.17 -38.85
N GLN A 331 -22.19 -11.88 -38.68
CA GLN A 331 -22.12 -13.10 -37.88
C GLN A 331 -20.89 -12.99 -36.96
N ALA A 332 -21.14 -13.09 -35.66
CA ALA A 332 -20.06 -13.20 -34.69
C ALA A 332 -19.26 -14.47 -34.98
N ASP A 333 -18.16 -14.38 -35.73
CA ASP A 333 -17.22 -15.47 -35.92
C ASP A 333 -16.65 -15.82 -34.54
N GLY A 334 -16.93 -17.03 -34.05
CA GLY A 334 -16.54 -17.46 -32.70
C GLY A 334 -15.03 -17.35 -32.46
N ARG A 335 -14.17 -17.25 -33.50
CA ARG A 335 -12.74 -17.03 -33.37
C ARG A 335 -12.37 -15.58 -33.05
N ALA A 336 -13.04 -14.59 -33.67
CA ALA A 336 -12.78 -13.18 -33.38
C ALA A 336 -13.23 -12.81 -31.97
N THR A 337 -14.39 -13.33 -31.55
CA THR A 337 -14.90 -13.17 -30.17
C THR A 337 -13.94 -13.82 -29.15
N ALA A 338 -13.39 -15.00 -29.43
CA ALA A 338 -12.41 -15.65 -28.57
C ALA A 338 -11.12 -14.86 -28.45
N ALA A 339 -10.61 -14.23 -29.53
CA ALA A 339 -9.43 -13.38 -29.50
C ALA A 339 -9.68 -12.08 -28.69
N TRP A 340 -10.86 -11.51 -28.79
CA TRP A 340 -11.27 -10.32 -28.01
C TRP A 340 -11.40 -10.63 -26.52
N LEU A 341 -12.01 -11.76 -26.17
CA LEU A 341 -12.10 -12.21 -24.78
C LEU A 341 -10.72 -12.51 -24.18
N ALA A 342 -9.81 -13.10 -24.95
CA ALA A 342 -8.42 -13.30 -24.53
C ALA A 342 -7.71 -11.96 -24.27
N ALA A 343 -7.88 -10.96 -25.16
CA ALA A 343 -7.29 -9.63 -24.98
C ALA A 343 -7.87 -8.91 -23.75
N LEU A 344 -9.16 -9.07 -23.47
CA LEU A 344 -9.81 -8.53 -22.26
C LEU A 344 -9.30 -9.21 -20.98
N ALA A 345 -9.12 -10.54 -21.01
CA ALA A 345 -8.59 -11.31 -19.88
C ALA A 345 -7.15 -10.90 -19.52
N ASP A 346 -6.34 -10.50 -20.53
CA ASP A 346 -4.98 -10.01 -20.34
C ASP A 346 -4.92 -8.54 -19.90
N THR A 347 -6.05 -7.83 -19.89
CA THR A 347 -6.12 -6.40 -19.58
C THR A 347 -6.77 -6.18 -18.21
N PRO A 348 -6.01 -5.88 -17.14
CA PRO A 348 -6.55 -5.77 -15.80
C PRO A 348 -7.44 -4.53 -15.62
N VAL A 349 -8.39 -4.60 -14.71
CA VAL A 349 -9.12 -3.43 -14.20
C VAL A 349 -8.15 -2.58 -13.36
N VAL A 350 -8.10 -1.28 -13.62
CA VAL A 350 -7.22 -0.32 -12.91
C VAL A 350 -8.06 0.77 -12.29
N ALA A 351 -8.02 0.92 -10.98
CA ALA A 351 -8.71 1.98 -10.24
C ALA A 351 -10.21 2.12 -10.60
N GLY A 352 -10.90 0.98 -10.83
CA GLY A 352 -12.30 0.95 -11.23
C GLY A 352 -12.56 1.25 -12.72
N LEU A 353 -11.49 1.37 -13.53
CA LEU A 353 -11.56 1.49 -14.97
C LEU A 353 -11.60 0.10 -15.61
N THR A 354 -12.78 -0.31 -16.07
CA THR A 354 -13.02 -1.62 -16.66
C THR A 354 -12.66 -1.60 -18.14
N PRO A 355 -11.84 -2.58 -18.65
CA PRO A 355 -11.60 -2.71 -20.06
C PRO A 355 -12.84 -3.25 -20.77
N ALA A 356 -13.16 -2.68 -21.92
CA ALA A 356 -14.24 -3.13 -22.78
C ALA A 356 -13.83 -3.02 -24.25
N ILE A 357 -14.33 -3.90 -25.10
CA ILE A 357 -14.12 -3.84 -26.55
C ILE A 357 -15.39 -3.33 -27.22
N VAL A 358 -15.24 -2.33 -28.07
CA VAL A 358 -16.31 -1.83 -28.93
C VAL A 358 -16.62 -2.86 -30.01
N THR A 359 -17.83 -3.44 -29.96
CA THR A 359 -18.23 -4.48 -30.93
C THR A 359 -18.97 -3.91 -32.13
N ARG A 360 -19.77 -2.89 -31.91
CA ARG A 360 -20.59 -2.24 -32.95
C ARG A 360 -20.83 -0.78 -32.63
N LEU A 361 -20.80 0.07 -33.68
CA LEU A 361 -21.21 1.47 -33.60
C LEU A 361 -22.67 1.60 -34.06
N ARG A 362 -23.45 2.41 -33.32
CA ARG A 362 -24.79 2.87 -33.69
C ARG A 362 -24.80 4.41 -33.76
N GLU A 363 -25.90 5.02 -34.11
CA GLU A 363 -25.98 6.46 -34.25
C GLU A 363 -25.80 7.21 -32.92
N ASP A 364 -26.34 6.65 -31.81
CA ASP A 364 -26.43 7.27 -30.49
C ASP A 364 -25.66 6.51 -29.39
N ARG A 365 -25.06 5.35 -29.71
CA ARG A 365 -24.36 4.46 -28.74
C ARG A 365 -23.38 3.53 -29.40
N VAL A 366 -22.57 2.85 -28.59
CA VAL A 366 -21.75 1.69 -28.99
C VAL A 366 -22.08 0.49 -28.12
N ASP A 367 -22.06 -0.69 -28.73
CA ASP A 367 -22.19 -1.96 -28.03
C ASP A 367 -20.81 -2.39 -27.50
N LEU A 368 -20.73 -2.79 -26.23
CA LEU A 368 -19.51 -3.19 -25.51
C LEU A 368 -19.51 -4.67 -25.22
N LEU A 369 -18.31 -5.29 -25.23
CA LEU A 369 -18.04 -6.64 -24.75
C LEU A 369 -17.09 -6.58 -23.55
N PHE A 370 -17.39 -7.30 -22.49
CA PHE A 370 -16.57 -7.41 -21.27
C PHE A 370 -15.88 -8.77 -21.17
N SER A 371 -14.91 -8.89 -20.25
CA SER A 371 -14.05 -10.08 -20.06
C SER A 371 -14.82 -11.34 -19.62
N ASP A 372 -15.97 -11.19 -18.99
CA ASP A 372 -16.89 -12.29 -18.59
C ASP A 372 -17.80 -12.75 -19.73
N GLY A 373 -17.68 -12.14 -20.91
CA GLY A 373 -18.52 -12.40 -22.06
C GLY A 373 -19.86 -11.65 -22.06
N SER A 374 -20.14 -10.86 -21.02
CA SER A 374 -21.31 -10.00 -20.97
C SER A 374 -21.21 -8.85 -21.97
N SER A 375 -22.34 -8.33 -22.38
CA SER A 375 -22.45 -7.16 -23.28
C SER A 375 -23.31 -6.09 -22.65
N ASP A 376 -22.94 -4.81 -22.86
CA ASP A 376 -23.68 -3.65 -22.43
C ASP A 376 -23.50 -2.52 -23.46
N GLU A 377 -24.02 -1.33 -23.19
CA GLU A 377 -23.96 -0.20 -24.11
C GLU A 377 -23.30 1.03 -23.46
N LEU A 378 -22.66 1.86 -24.29
CA LEU A 378 -22.14 3.17 -23.90
C LEU A 378 -22.80 4.22 -24.77
N LEU A 379 -23.54 5.13 -24.14
CA LEU A 379 -24.29 6.17 -24.85
C LEU A 379 -23.38 7.33 -25.30
N TRP A 380 -23.78 8.04 -26.34
CA TRP A 380 -23.06 9.21 -26.85
C TRP A 380 -22.80 10.29 -25.80
N ASP A 381 -23.81 10.58 -24.95
CA ASP A 381 -23.71 11.59 -23.89
C ASP A 381 -22.91 11.10 -22.65
N ASP A 382 -22.57 9.81 -22.55
CA ASP A 382 -21.84 9.24 -21.43
C ASP A 382 -20.31 9.27 -21.66
N GLY A 383 -19.83 10.43 -22.13
CA GLY A 383 -18.40 10.74 -22.26
C GLY A 383 -17.86 10.76 -23.69
N LEU A 384 -18.47 10.06 -24.64
CA LEU A 384 -18.03 10.06 -26.05
C LEU A 384 -18.08 11.47 -26.64
N ARG A 385 -19.19 12.21 -26.41
CA ARG A 385 -19.37 13.58 -26.89
C ARG A 385 -18.32 14.57 -26.39
N GLN A 386 -17.78 14.35 -25.18
CA GLN A 386 -16.76 15.17 -24.52
C GLN A 386 -15.35 14.68 -24.77
N ALA A 387 -15.15 13.64 -25.58
CA ALA A 387 -13.86 13.04 -25.84
C ALA A 387 -13.05 13.83 -26.88
N ASN A 388 -12.78 15.11 -26.58
CA ASN A 388 -11.91 15.94 -27.41
C ASN A 388 -10.56 15.26 -27.55
N PRO A 389 -10.00 15.08 -28.75
CA PRO A 389 -8.70 14.43 -28.90
C PRO A 389 -7.57 15.18 -28.17
N TYR A 390 -6.75 14.47 -27.44
CA TYR A 390 -5.49 14.97 -26.89
C TYR A 390 -4.55 15.34 -28.04
N LEU A 391 -3.94 16.52 -27.98
CA LEU A 391 -2.89 16.95 -28.91
C LEU A 391 -1.57 17.19 -28.18
N THR A 392 -1.60 17.94 -27.08
CA THR A 392 -0.48 18.20 -26.19
C THR A 392 -1.03 18.50 -24.78
N GLU A 393 -0.17 18.56 -23.77
CA GLU A 393 -0.55 18.99 -22.42
C GLU A 393 -1.16 20.42 -22.37
N ASN A 394 -1.06 21.17 -23.46
CA ASN A 394 -1.55 22.56 -23.56
C ASN A 394 -2.71 22.75 -24.54
N SER A 395 -3.11 21.71 -25.26
CA SER A 395 -4.11 21.83 -26.33
C SER A 395 -4.87 20.53 -26.58
N MET A 396 -6.16 20.67 -26.87
CA MET A 396 -7.04 19.58 -27.29
C MET A 396 -7.56 19.87 -28.70
N GLY A 397 -7.93 18.81 -29.40
CA GLY A 397 -8.67 18.93 -30.68
C GLY A 397 -10.09 19.43 -30.49
N ARG A 398 -10.82 19.56 -31.62
CA ARG A 398 -12.22 19.93 -31.61
C ARG A 398 -13.07 18.80 -31.00
N ALA A 399 -14.21 19.18 -30.45
CA ALA A 399 -15.17 18.19 -29.96
C ALA A 399 -15.61 17.29 -31.13
N PRO A 400 -15.72 15.96 -30.90
CA PRO A 400 -16.14 15.01 -31.92
C PRO A 400 -17.57 15.31 -32.36
N ALA A 401 -17.85 15.12 -33.64
CA ALA A 401 -19.18 15.31 -34.21
C ALA A 401 -20.00 14.02 -34.23
N SER A 402 -19.35 12.88 -34.20
CA SER A 402 -19.96 11.56 -34.24
C SER A 402 -19.17 10.56 -33.38
N ILE A 403 -19.77 9.41 -33.09
CA ILE A 403 -19.11 8.29 -32.38
C ILE A 403 -17.89 7.79 -33.14
N ALA A 404 -17.96 7.75 -34.47
CA ALA A 404 -16.87 7.30 -35.32
C ALA A 404 -15.62 8.21 -35.29
N ASP A 405 -15.74 9.44 -34.80
CA ASP A 405 -14.62 10.34 -34.55
C ASP A 405 -13.83 9.93 -33.26
N VAL A 406 -14.43 9.11 -32.41
CA VAL A 406 -13.85 8.74 -31.09
C VAL A 406 -13.39 7.31 -31.03
N VAL A 407 -14.22 6.37 -31.56
CA VAL A 407 -13.99 4.92 -31.44
C VAL A 407 -14.41 4.19 -32.73
N SER A 408 -13.82 3.01 -32.93
CA SER A 408 -14.11 2.08 -34.02
C SER A 408 -14.39 0.66 -33.48
N ALA A 409 -15.03 -0.18 -34.28
CA ALA A 409 -15.21 -1.58 -33.90
C ALA A 409 -13.84 -2.30 -33.74
N GLY A 410 -13.68 -3.04 -32.67
CA GLY A 410 -12.42 -3.67 -32.27
C GLY A 410 -11.56 -2.82 -31.34
N ASP A 411 -11.95 -1.59 -31.04
CA ASP A 411 -11.22 -0.76 -30.09
C ASP A 411 -11.38 -1.26 -28.65
N LEU A 412 -10.25 -1.44 -27.96
CA LEU A 412 -10.19 -1.69 -26.53
C LEU A 412 -10.13 -0.34 -25.82
N ILE A 413 -11.18 0.00 -25.11
CA ILE A 413 -11.36 1.25 -24.37
C ILE A 413 -11.52 0.99 -22.87
N ARG A 414 -11.44 2.04 -22.06
CA ARG A 414 -11.82 2.01 -20.65
C ARG A 414 -13.16 2.65 -20.43
N VAL A 415 -13.94 1.98 -19.60
CA VAL A 415 -15.22 2.52 -19.12
C VAL A 415 -15.28 2.48 -17.60
N GLN A 416 -16.03 3.38 -17.01
CA GLN A 416 -16.26 3.48 -15.58
C GLN A 416 -17.75 3.54 -15.30
N ARG A 417 -18.23 2.69 -14.39
CA ARG A 417 -19.61 2.77 -13.90
C ARG A 417 -19.72 3.92 -12.91
N LYS A 418 -20.73 4.79 -13.08
CA LYS A 418 -20.98 5.92 -12.21
C LYS A 418 -22.22 5.69 -11.33
N ASP A 419 -22.54 6.70 -10.52
CA ASP A 419 -23.67 6.67 -9.58
C ASP A 419 -25.05 6.51 -10.28
N ASP A 420 -25.13 6.82 -11.57
CA ASP A 420 -26.31 6.60 -12.42
C ASP A 420 -26.44 5.16 -12.94
N ASP A 421 -25.56 4.27 -12.48
CA ASP A 421 -25.43 2.87 -12.87
C ASP A 421 -25.15 2.65 -14.37
N ARG A 422 -24.69 3.68 -15.09
CA ARG A 422 -24.32 3.63 -16.51
C ARG A 422 -22.81 3.63 -16.71
N TRP A 423 -22.38 3.05 -17.83
CA TRP A 423 -21.00 3.11 -18.27
C TRP A 423 -20.66 4.47 -18.88
N HIS A 424 -19.55 5.05 -18.49
CA HIS A 424 -19.01 6.29 -19.03
C HIS A 424 -17.63 6.05 -19.62
N LEU A 425 -17.36 6.65 -20.80
CA LEU A 425 -16.02 6.61 -21.41
C LEU A 425 -14.99 7.18 -20.43
N SER A 426 -13.90 6.48 -20.30
CA SER A 426 -12.76 6.88 -19.47
C SER A 426 -11.44 6.49 -20.14
N GLN A 427 -10.35 6.80 -19.50
CA GLN A 427 -9.01 6.35 -19.90
C GLN A 427 -8.10 6.29 -18.66
N VAL A 428 -7.04 5.47 -18.71
CA VAL A 428 -6.04 5.43 -17.65
C VAL A 428 -5.27 6.75 -17.66
N PRO A 429 -5.27 7.56 -16.58
CA PRO A 429 -4.52 8.80 -16.53
C PRO A 429 -3.03 8.61 -16.79
N ALA A 430 -2.44 9.47 -17.62
CA ALA A 430 -1.00 9.47 -17.87
C ALA A 430 -0.21 10.05 -16.69
N ALA A 431 -0.75 11.07 -16.03
CA ALA A 431 -0.15 11.62 -14.81
C ALA A 431 -0.33 10.68 -13.63
N GLN A 432 0.58 10.79 -12.66
CA GLN A 432 0.56 10.07 -11.40
C GLN A 432 0.35 11.05 -10.24
N ALA A 433 -0.09 10.53 -9.10
CA ALA A 433 -0.22 11.30 -7.88
C ALA A 433 0.18 10.46 -6.65
N ALA A 434 0.56 11.15 -5.60
CA ALA A 434 0.75 10.55 -4.28
C ALA A 434 0.04 11.40 -3.22
N LEU A 435 -0.44 10.73 -2.18
CA LEU A 435 -0.98 11.36 -0.99
C LEU A 435 -0.42 10.67 0.24
N VAL A 436 0.03 11.48 1.20
CA VAL A 436 0.48 11.02 2.52
C VAL A 436 -0.23 11.84 3.58
N SER A 437 -0.82 11.17 4.55
CA SER A 437 -1.41 11.81 5.72
C SER A 437 -0.87 11.21 7.01
N LEU A 438 -0.48 12.09 7.93
CA LEU A 438 0.15 11.74 9.21
C LEU A 438 -0.64 12.33 10.38
N ASN A 439 -0.56 11.63 11.51
CA ASN A 439 -0.87 12.24 12.81
C ASN A 439 0.33 13.11 13.22
N PRO A 440 0.16 14.43 13.39
CA PRO A 440 1.28 15.32 13.69
C PRO A 440 1.87 15.11 15.08
N ASP A 441 1.15 14.51 16.03
CA ASP A 441 1.62 14.40 17.42
C ASP A 441 2.61 13.24 17.62
N ASN A 442 2.56 12.20 16.77
CA ASN A 442 3.42 11.02 16.93
C ASN A 442 4.02 10.50 15.62
N GLY A 443 3.66 11.08 14.46
CA GLY A 443 4.16 10.66 13.15
C GLY A 443 3.48 9.41 12.56
N ALA A 444 2.43 8.87 13.18
CA ALA A 444 1.71 7.73 12.65
C ALA A 444 1.16 8.01 11.24
N ILE A 445 1.44 7.11 10.28
CA ILE A 445 0.92 7.19 8.92
C ILE A 445 -0.53 6.74 8.93
N VAL A 446 -1.48 7.67 8.79
CA VAL A 446 -2.92 7.37 8.85
C VAL A 446 -3.50 6.97 7.50
N SER A 447 -2.90 7.46 6.40
CA SER A 447 -3.16 6.98 5.04
C SER A 447 -1.99 7.25 4.11
N ILE A 448 -1.79 6.39 3.09
CA ILE A 448 -0.72 6.52 2.11
C ILE A 448 -1.13 5.94 0.77
N VAL A 449 -0.97 6.73 -0.30
CA VAL A 449 -1.26 6.34 -1.68
C VAL A 449 -0.09 6.71 -2.57
N GLY A 450 0.49 5.74 -3.26
CA GLY A 450 1.69 5.91 -4.07
C GLY A 450 1.46 5.99 -5.59
N GLY A 451 0.21 6.04 -6.04
CA GLY A 451 -0.13 6.11 -7.47
C GLY A 451 -1.59 5.85 -7.75
N LEU A 452 -1.97 5.80 -9.02
CA LEU A 452 -3.33 5.49 -9.47
C LEU A 452 -3.82 4.13 -8.98
N GLY A 453 -2.92 3.11 -9.01
CA GLY A 453 -3.21 1.75 -8.57
C GLY A 453 -1.94 0.91 -8.53
N PHE A 454 -1.82 0.03 -7.55
CA PHE A 454 -0.66 -0.84 -7.34
C PHE A 454 -0.49 -1.87 -8.46
N GLU A 455 -1.59 -2.32 -9.06
CA GLU A 455 -1.57 -3.27 -10.17
C GLU A 455 -0.93 -2.68 -11.43
N SER A 456 -1.11 -1.37 -11.64
CA SER A 456 -0.51 -0.67 -12.79
C SER A 456 0.94 -0.26 -12.52
N SER A 457 1.31 0.02 -11.27
CA SER A 457 2.67 0.41 -10.89
C SER A 457 2.93 0.09 -9.42
N LYS A 458 3.91 -0.78 -9.17
CA LYS A 458 4.37 -1.12 -7.81
C LYS A 458 5.26 -0.05 -7.19
N PHE A 459 5.71 0.91 -7.98
CA PHE A 459 6.54 2.02 -7.53
C PHE A 459 5.72 2.95 -6.63
N ASN A 460 6.06 2.97 -5.33
CA ASN A 460 5.39 3.78 -4.33
C ASN A 460 5.91 5.21 -4.36
N ARG A 461 5.23 6.09 -5.09
CA ARG A 461 5.66 7.49 -5.23
C ARG A 461 5.60 8.28 -3.94
N ALA A 462 4.82 7.83 -2.97
CA ALA A 462 4.76 8.47 -1.66
C ALA A 462 6.08 8.38 -0.87
N THR A 463 6.84 7.29 -1.07
CA THR A 463 8.09 7.02 -0.33
C THR A 463 9.33 6.97 -1.23
N GLN A 464 9.19 6.53 -2.49
CA GLN A 464 10.32 6.26 -3.37
C GLN A 464 10.56 7.33 -4.42
N ALA A 465 9.54 8.14 -4.77
CA ALA A 465 9.74 9.23 -5.72
C ALA A 465 10.61 10.33 -5.11
N ARG A 466 11.56 10.80 -5.90
CA ARG A 466 12.43 11.92 -5.55
C ARG A 466 12.10 13.09 -6.46
N ARG A 467 11.33 14.04 -5.93
CA ARG A 467 10.76 15.15 -6.69
C ARG A 467 11.02 16.49 -6.01
N GLN A 468 11.20 17.53 -6.82
CA GLN A 468 11.43 18.87 -6.31
C GLN A 468 10.14 19.42 -5.66
N PRO A 469 10.15 19.79 -4.37
CA PRO A 469 8.99 20.37 -3.68
C PRO A 469 8.62 21.76 -4.18
N GLY A 470 9.54 22.43 -4.87
CA GLY A 470 9.34 23.79 -5.32
C GLY A 470 8.98 24.72 -4.16
N SER A 471 8.03 25.61 -4.36
CA SER A 471 7.62 26.57 -3.33
C SER A 471 7.01 25.95 -2.05
N SER A 472 6.77 24.64 -2.00
CA SER A 472 6.35 23.96 -0.75
C SER A 472 7.50 23.92 0.28
N PHE A 473 8.75 24.15 -0.11
CA PHE A 473 9.89 24.25 0.77
C PHE A 473 10.03 25.63 1.44
N LYS A 474 9.46 26.69 0.88
CA LYS A 474 9.60 28.06 1.39
C LYS A 474 9.25 28.23 2.88
N PRO A 475 8.23 27.57 3.46
CA PRO A 475 7.98 27.69 4.90
C PRO A 475 9.20 27.44 5.77
N PHE A 476 10.08 26.53 5.39
CA PHE A 476 11.29 26.19 6.17
C PHE A 476 12.37 27.28 6.04
N VAL A 477 12.47 27.93 4.87
CA VAL A 477 13.34 29.12 4.68
C VAL A 477 12.86 30.28 5.57
N TYR A 478 11.54 30.48 5.65
CA TYR A 478 10.94 31.52 6.50
C TYR A 478 11.01 31.17 7.98
N ALA A 479 10.93 29.87 8.33
CA ALA A 479 11.18 29.40 9.69
C ALA A 479 12.60 29.75 10.15
N ALA A 480 13.61 29.44 9.32
CA ALA A 480 15.01 29.81 9.57
C ALA A 480 15.19 31.33 9.68
N ALA A 481 14.48 32.11 8.86
CA ALA A 481 14.52 33.57 8.93
C ALA A 481 13.95 34.09 10.25
N LEU A 482 12.82 33.56 10.72
CA LEU A 482 12.26 33.94 12.01
C LEU A 482 13.23 33.64 13.16
N GLU A 483 13.96 32.54 13.11
CA GLU A 483 15.00 32.19 14.08
C GLU A 483 16.20 33.15 13.97
N ALA A 484 16.60 33.54 12.77
CA ALA A 484 17.69 34.47 12.49
C ALA A 484 17.34 35.92 12.86
N GLY A 485 16.14 36.25 13.36
CA GLY A 485 15.76 37.55 13.86
C GLY A 485 14.86 38.37 12.95
N PHE A 486 14.52 37.87 11.77
CA PHE A 486 13.49 38.50 10.95
C PHE A 486 12.10 38.34 11.59
N THR A 487 11.19 39.23 11.20
CA THR A 487 9.81 39.25 11.67
C THR A 487 8.84 39.14 10.50
N ALA A 488 7.59 38.86 10.77
CA ALA A 488 6.54 38.86 9.76
C ALA A 488 6.38 40.20 9.04
N ALA A 489 6.80 41.29 9.72
CA ALA A 489 6.78 42.66 9.21
C ALA A 489 8.08 43.09 8.49
N SER A 490 9.18 42.33 8.60
CA SER A 490 10.43 42.64 7.91
C SER A 490 10.23 42.85 6.42
N ILE A 491 10.80 43.88 5.83
CA ILE A 491 10.64 44.28 4.45
C ILE A 491 11.85 43.83 3.64
N ILE A 492 11.64 43.06 2.61
CA ILE A 492 12.64 42.63 1.62
C ILE A 492 12.21 43.13 0.24
N ASN A 493 13.17 43.62 -0.54
CA ASN A 493 12.89 44.16 -1.86
C ASN A 493 12.62 43.05 -2.88
N ASP A 494 11.40 43.01 -3.46
CA ASP A 494 11.02 42.13 -4.55
C ASP A 494 11.43 42.76 -5.90
N ALA A 495 12.71 42.69 -6.20
CA ALA A 495 13.37 43.29 -7.35
C ALA A 495 14.25 42.26 -8.08
N PRO A 496 14.62 42.48 -9.34
CA PRO A 496 15.50 41.57 -10.08
C PRO A 496 16.76 41.18 -9.31
N VAL A 497 17.13 39.91 -9.41
CA VAL A 497 18.39 39.39 -8.85
C VAL A 497 19.14 38.78 -10.02
N VAL A 498 20.41 39.12 -10.11
CA VAL A 498 21.34 38.57 -11.09
C VAL A 498 22.49 37.97 -10.31
N LEU A 499 22.69 36.66 -10.44
CA LEU A 499 23.75 35.95 -9.73
C LEU A 499 24.66 35.28 -10.78
N GLU A 500 25.95 35.44 -10.64
CA GLU A 500 26.92 34.68 -11.42
C GLU A 500 27.05 33.29 -10.82
N ASP A 501 26.71 32.26 -11.59
CA ASP A 501 26.99 30.88 -11.25
C ASP A 501 28.38 30.50 -11.77
N THR A 502 29.38 30.58 -10.90
CA THR A 502 30.77 30.25 -11.25
C THR A 502 30.99 28.75 -11.60
N ALA A 503 30.04 27.87 -11.27
CA ALA A 503 30.12 26.46 -11.56
C ALA A 503 29.59 26.12 -12.97
N LEU A 504 28.68 26.93 -13.51
CA LEU A 504 28.04 26.68 -14.81
C LEU A 504 28.49 27.64 -15.91
N GLU A 505 29.35 28.62 -15.62
CA GLU A 505 29.71 29.74 -16.53
C GLU A 505 28.46 30.46 -17.10
N ASP A 506 27.35 30.45 -16.35
CA ASP A 506 26.05 30.99 -16.75
C ASP A 506 25.56 32.03 -15.71
N ILE A 507 24.65 32.89 -16.14
CA ILE A 507 24.05 33.92 -15.31
C ILE A 507 22.66 33.48 -14.91
N TRP A 508 22.46 33.14 -13.64
CA TRP A 508 21.16 32.81 -13.12
C TRP A 508 20.29 34.05 -12.86
N ARG A 509 19.14 34.13 -13.54
CA ARG A 509 18.19 35.24 -13.48
C ARG A 509 16.80 34.71 -13.06
N PRO A 510 16.58 34.44 -11.75
CA PRO A 510 15.30 33.99 -11.26
C PRO A 510 14.24 35.08 -11.39
N GLU A 511 12.99 34.67 -11.65
CA GLU A 511 11.83 35.53 -11.74
C GLU A 511 10.71 35.08 -10.79
N ASN A 512 9.81 36.00 -10.46
CA ASN A 512 8.55 35.62 -9.86
C ASN A 512 7.64 34.94 -10.88
N ASP A 513 6.70 34.09 -10.42
CA ASP A 513 5.66 33.58 -11.28
C ASP A 513 4.90 34.75 -11.93
N GLY A 514 4.86 34.76 -13.27
CA GLY A 514 4.30 35.83 -14.07
C GLY A 514 5.21 37.05 -14.34
N GLY A 515 6.51 36.97 -14.00
CA GLY A 515 7.57 37.90 -14.43
C GLY A 515 7.48 39.32 -13.85
N ARG A 516 6.66 39.55 -12.80
CA ARG A 516 6.44 40.85 -12.19
C ARG A 516 7.23 41.06 -10.92
N PHE A 517 7.70 42.29 -10.68
CA PHE A 517 8.36 42.75 -9.49
C PHE A 517 7.45 43.66 -8.68
N TYR A 518 7.52 43.60 -7.35
CA TYR A 518 6.59 44.30 -6.47
C TYR A 518 7.27 45.29 -5.49
N GLY A 519 8.59 45.42 -5.57
CA GLY A 519 9.36 46.35 -4.69
C GLY A 519 9.36 45.90 -3.23
N PRO A 520 9.47 46.83 -2.29
CA PRO A 520 9.51 46.52 -0.86
C PRO A 520 8.32 45.70 -0.41
N THR A 521 8.57 44.49 0.11
CA THR A 521 7.50 43.50 0.39
C THR A 521 7.73 42.92 1.78
N ARG A 522 6.67 42.91 2.63
CA ARG A 522 6.70 42.27 3.96
C ARG A 522 6.81 40.78 3.86
N LEU A 523 7.55 40.14 4.78
CA LEU A 523 7.73 38.67 4.77
C LEU A 523 6.42 37.92 4.79
N ARG A 524 5.44 38.34 5.62
CA ARG A 524 4.10 37.73 5.60
C ARG A 524 3.50 37.70 4.19
N TRP A 525 3.52 38.85 3.52
CA TRP A 525 2.93 38.98 2.18
C TRP A 525 3.71 38.21 1.12
N ALA A 526 5.04 38.21 1.25
CA ALA A 526 5.92 37.46 0.36
C ALA A 526 5.65 35.94 0.39
N LEU A 527 5.52 35.34 1.58
CA LEU A 527 5.20 33.91 1.72
C LEU A 527 3.75 33.63 1.28
N THR A 528 2.79 34.48 1.69
CA THR A 528 1.37 34.39 1.29
C THR A 528 1.20 34.34 -0.23
N LYS A 529 1.97 35.18 -0.96
CA LYS A 529 1.96 35.23 -2.43
C LYS A 529 3.06 34.41 -3.09
N SER A 530 3.85 33.69 -2.31
CA SER A 530 4.93 32.81 -2.80
C SER A 530 5.98 33.50 -3.67
N ARG A 531 6.44 34.72 -3.28
CA ARG A 531 7.43 35.51 -4.02
C ARG A 531 8.79 34.83 -4.07
N ASN A 532 9.31 34.61 -5.28
CA ASN A 532 10.60 33.93 -5.47
C ASN A 532 11.77 34.80 -5.04
N LEU A 533 11.80 36.03 -5.52
CA LEU A 533 12.95 36.90 -5.33
C LEU A 533 13.14 37.33 -3.86
N VAL A 534 12.03 37.52 -3.15
CA VAL A 534 12.08 37.76 -1.70
C VAL A 534 12.68 36.55 -0.96
N SER A 535 12.27 35.33 -1.33
CA SER A 535 12.78 34.09 -0.70
C SER A 535 14.27 33.89 -0.97
N ILE A 536 14.75 34.20 -2.18
CA ILE A 536 16.17 34.11 -2.54
C ILE A 536 16.99 35.13 -1.75
N ARG A 537 16.55 36.42 -1.70
CA ARG A 537 17.23 37.46 -0.92
C ARG A 537 17.20 37.17 0.58
N LEU A 538 16.13 36.56 1.07
CA LEU A 538 16.02 36.13 2.45
C LEU A 538 17.07 35.05 2.75
N LEU A 539 17.22 34.02 1.90
CA LEU A 539 18.22 32.98 2.06
C LEU A 539 19.66 33.59 1.94
N GLN A 540 19.87 34.53 1.03
CA GLN A 540 21.15 35.23 0.90
C GLN A 540 21.56 35.90 2.19
N GLN A 541 20.61 36.52 2.92
CA GLN A 541 20.86 37.22 4.20
C GLN A 541 21.04 36.22 5.37
N ILE A 542 20.34 35.09 5.38
CA ILE A 542 20.45 34.03 6.40
C ILE A 542 21.76 33.26 6.22
N GLY A 543 22.12 32.97 4.98
CA GLY A 543 23.19 32.07 4.62
C GLY A 543 22.72 30.63 4.34
N VAL A 544 23.19 30.07 3.23
CA VAL A 544 22.81 28.70 2.81
C VAL A 544 23.23 27.63 3.84
N PRO A 545 24.46 27.66 4.42
CA PRO A 545 24.84 26.69 5.43
C PRO A 545 23.96 26.73 6.68
N GLU A 546 23.48 27.91 7.05
CA GLU A 546 22.60 28.09 8.19
C GLU A 546 21.23 27.46 7.95
N LEU A 547 20.66 27.67 6.76
CA LEU A 547 19.42 27.01 6.36
C LEU A 547 19.58 25.49 6.40
N ILE A 548 20.64 24.92 5.81
CA ILE A 548 20.87 23.47 5.76
C ILE A 548 20.89 22.89 7.18
N ARG A 549 21.68 23.47 8.10
CA ARG A 549 21.73 23.03 9.51
C ARG A 549 20.37 23.15 10.22
N TYR A 550 19.62 24.19 9.89
CA TYR A 550 18.32 24.41 10.51
C TYR A 550 17.29 23.37 10.06
N VAL A 551 17.23 23.04 8.77
CA VAL A 551 16.21 22.13 8.23
C VAL A 551 16.49 20.66 8.55
N GLU A 552 17.73 20.27 8.86
CA GLU A 552 18.03 18.92 9.37
C GLU A 552 17.17 18.56 10.58
N ARG A 553 16.86 19.51 11.44
CA ARG A 553 16.02 19.32 12.62
C ARG A 553 14.58 18.90 12.27
N PHE A 554 14.13 19.19 11.05
CA PHE A 554 12.81 18.83 10.55
C PHE A 554 12.77 17.44 9.90
N GLY A 555 13.88 16.70 9.94
CA GLY A 555 14.00 15.36 9.37
C GLY A 555 14.31 15.32 7.87
N PHE A 556 14.78 16.44 7.29
CA PHE A 556 15.29 16.43 5.91
C PHE A 556 16.65 15.74 5.84
N ASP A 557 16.82 14.89 4.85
CA ASP A 557 18.15 14.42 4.45
C ASP A 557 18.82 15.52 3.62
N THR A 558 19.74 16.23 4.26
CA THR A 558 20.43 17.36 3.64
C THR A 558 21.71 16.97 2.91
N SER A 559 22.09 15.70 2.92
CA SER A 559 23.33 15.19 2.30
C SER A 559 23.41 15.46 0.79
N GLU A 560 22.27 15.55 0.13
CA GLU A 560 22.16 15.82 -1.31
C GLU A 560 21.74 17.26 -1.64
N PHE A 561 21.66 18.16 -0.66
CA PHE A 561 21.29 19.54 -0.92
C PHE A 561 22.44 20.27 -1.60
N ALA A 562 22.20 20.85 -2.78
CA ALA A 562 23.13 21.75 -3.41
C ALA A 562 23.28 23.02 -2.55
N PRO A 563 24.50 23.41 -2.13
CA PRO A 563 24.68 24.51 -1.21
C PRO A 563 24.63 25.89 -1.93
N ASP A 564 23.53 26.14 -2.65
CA ASP A 564 23.32 27.36 -3.44
C ASP A 564 21.97 28.02 -3.11
N LEU A 565 21.76 29.24 -3.64
CA LEU A 565 20.56 30.03 -3.37
C LEU A 565 19.28 29.50 -4.02
N SER A 566 19.38 28.52 -4.95
CA SER A 566 18.20 27.89 -5.53
C SER A 566 17.41 27.07 -4.52
N LEU A 567 18.04 26.67 -3.40
CA LEU A 567 17.36 26.03 -2.26
C LEU A 567 16.17 26.86 -1.76
N ALA A 568 16.20 28.19 -1.84
CA ALA A 568 15.08 29.04 -1.50
C ALA A 568 13.82 28.75 -2.32
N LEU A 569 13.98 28.14 -3.49
CA LEU A 569 12.89 27.76 -4.39
C LEU A 569 12.54 26.28 -4.31
N GLY A 570 13.25 25.48 -3.50
CA GLY A 570 13.00 24.06 -3.33
C GLY A 570 13.45 23.22 -4.54
N THR A 571 14.67 23.43 -5.02
CA THR A 571 15.27 22.73 -6.17
C THR A 571 15.81 21.35 -5.82
N HIS A 572 16.05 21.06 -4.55
CA HIS A 572 16.42 19.71 -4.10
C HIS A 572 15.25 18.74 -4.18
N VAL A 573 15.56 17.45 -4.18
CA VAL A 573 14.54 16.41 -4.35
C VAL A 573 14.22 15.72 -3.02
N MET A 574 12.94 15.34 -2.85
CA MET A 574 12.47 14.61 -1.68
C MET A 574 11.22 13.80 -2.00
N SER A 575 10.86 12.88 -1.10
CA SER A 575 9.59 12.15 -1.21
C SER A 575 8.41 12.92 -0.59
N PRO A 576 7.17 12.65 -1.00
CA PRO A 576 5.98 13.17 -0.35
C PRO A 576 5.93 12.88 1.17
N LEU A 577 6.41 11.71 1.60
CA LEU A 577 6.48 11.36 3.02
C LEU A 577 7.46 12.25 3.78
N GLN A 578 8.65 12.50 3.24
CA GLN A 578 9.62 13.40 3.87
C GLN A 578 9.05 14.82 4.03
N LEU A 579 8.38 15.33 2.99
CA LEU A 579 7.76 16.67 3.07
C LEU A 579 6.61 16.70 4.09
N ALA A 580 5.75 15.66 4.11
CA ALA A 580 4.67 15.55 5.09
C ALA A 580 5.21 15.51 6.53
N THR A 581 6.30 14.79 6.77
CA THR A 581 6.98 14.70 8.07
C THR A 581 7.49 16.08 8.53
N ALA A 582 8.12 16.83 7.64
CA ALA A 582 8.57 18.17 7.98
C ALA A 582 7.40 19.15 8.27
N TYR A 583 6.29 19.00 7.55
CA TYR A 583 5.07 19.78 7.85
C TYR A 583 4.39 19.34 9.16
N ALA A 584 4.58 18.11 9.62
CA ALA A 584 4.09 17.68 10.94
C ALA A 584 4.72 18.50 12.07
N VAL A 585 6.01 18.87 11.94
CA VAL A 585 6.68 19.77 12.89
C VAL A 585 5.99 21.13 12.96
N LEU A 586 5.50 21.65 11.82
CA LEU A 586 4.76 22.92 11.80
C LEU A 586 3.37 22.76 12.43
N ALA A 587 2.70 21.62 12.20
CA ALA A 587 1.35 21.35 12.67
C ALA A 587 1.27 21.13 14.19
N ASN A 588 2.32 20.54 14.78
CA ASN A 588 2.33 20.13 16.19
C ASN A 588 2.94 21.15 17.17
N GLY A 589 3.33 22.35 16.68
CA GLY A 589 3.93 23.39 17.52
C GLY A 589 5.45 23.35 17.62
N GLY A 590 6.11 22.69 16.68
CA GLY A 590 7.58 22.71 16.55
C GLY A 590 8.30 21.49 17.11
N TYR A 591 7.63 20.35 17.25
CA TYR A 591 8.24 19.12 17.76
C TYR A 591 8.61 18.15 16.62
N ALA A 592 9.78 17.55 16.71
CA ALA A 592 10.22 16.54 15.76
C ALA A 592 9.48 15.21 16.01
N VAL A 593 8.90 14.66 14.95
CA VAL A 593 8.28 13.34 14.93
C VAL A 593 8.83 12.52 13.77
N GLN A 594 8.83 11.21 13.92
CA GLN A 594 9.25 10.29 12.85
C GLN A 594 8.06 9.51 12.32
N PRO A 595 7.93 9.37 11.00
CA PRO A 595 6.84 8.61 10.43
C PRO A 595 7.04 7.11 10.72
N PHE A 596 5.97 6.42 11.13
CA PHE A 596 5.97 4.97 11.32
C PHE A 596 4.66 4.38 10.85
N LEU A 597 4.72 3.10 10.45
CA LEU A 597 3.59 2.39 9.87
C LEU A 597 3.11 1.23 10.76
N ILE A 598 4.01 0.44 11.36
CA ILE A 598 3.63 -0.70 12.18
C ILE A 598 3.40 -0.23 13.61
N GLU A 599 2.15 -0.41 14.09
CA GLU A 599 1.74 -0.08 15.46
C GLU A 599 2.07 -1.23 16.42
N ARG A 600 1.72 -2.48 16.06
CA ARG A 600 2.06 -3.66 16.83
C ARG A 600 2.17 -4.90 15.95
N ILE A 601 2.89 -5.89 16.44
CA ILE A 601 3.04 -7.21 15.82
C ILE A 601 2.67 -8.25 16.87
N GLU A 602 1.79 -9.18 16.48
CA GLU A 602 1.43 -10.34 17.27
C GLU A 602 1.98 -11.60 16.58
N ASP A 603 2.35 -12.62 17.36
CA ASP A 603 2.70 -13.93 16.82
C ASP A 603 1.43 -14.76 16.50
N SER A 604 1.62 -15.98 16.01
CA SER A 604 0.53 -16.91 15.68
C SER A 604 -0.38 -17.26 16.87
N ASP A 605 0.09 -17.07 18.10
CA ASP A 605 -0.68 -17.35 19.32
C ASP A 605 -1.39 -16.10 19.86
N GLY A 606 -1.29 -14.97 19.14
CA GLY A 606 -1.89 -13.69 19.52
C GLY A 606 -1.10 -12.92 20.58
N LYS A 607 0.14 -13.33 20.88
CA LYS A 607 0.99 -12.62 21.84
C LYS A 607 1.68 -11.45 21.13
N VAL A 608 1.61 -10.27 21.72
CA VAL A 608 2.32 -9.09 21.22
C VAL A 608 3.82 -9.29 21.38
N VAL A 609 4.54 -9.29 20.25
CA VAL A 609 6.01 -9.43 20.16
C VAL A 609 6.69 -8.09 19.87
N PHE A 610 5.95 -7.13 19.37
CA PHE A 610 6.41 -5.75 19.16
C PHE A 610 5.24 -4.78 19.35
N ALA A 611 5.51 -3.65 20.00
CA ALA A 611 4.62 -2.50 20.05
C ALA A 611 5.44 -1.21 19.83
N ALA A 612 4.99 -0.36 18.92
CA ALA A 612 5.65 0.91 18.65
C ALA A 612 5.52 1.85 19.84
N ALA A 613 6.59 2.55 20.19
CA ALA A 613 6.63 3.58 21.21
C ALA A 613 7.29 4.84 20.62
N PRO A 614 6.64 5.51 19.64
CA PRO A 614 7.21 6.68 19.00
C PRO A 614 7.31 7.86 19.97
N PRO A 615 8.31 8.75 19.79
CA PRO A 615 8.31 10.04 20.49
C PRO A 615 7.02 10.80 20.19
N THR A 616 6.29 11.18 21.26
CA THR A 616 4.96 11.77 21.13
C THR A 616 4.94 13.18 21.74
N VAL A 617 4.23 14.08 21.08
CA VAL A 617 4.00 15.44 21.56
C VAL A 617 3.06 15.41 22.77
N CYS A 618 3.52 15.95 23.88
CA CYS A 618 2.68 16.16 25.05
C CYS A 618 2.19 17.61 25.11
N ARG A 619 0.95 17.84 24.69
CA ARG A 619 0.37 19.20 24.64
C ARG A 619 0.00 19.76 26.01
N ASP A 620 -0.30 18.89 26.96
CA ASP A 620 -0.72 19.24 28.32
C ASP A 620 0.38 19.09 29.39
N CYS A 621 1.59 18.72 28.95
CA CYS A 621 2.73 18.61 29.85
C CYS A 621 3.27 19.99 30.21
N LEU A 622 3.45 20.25 31.50
CA LEU A 622 4.24 21.39 31.94
C LEU A 622 5.63 21.37 31.28
N PRO A 623 6.16 22.53 30.84
CA PRO A 623 7.51 22.58 30.29
C PRO A 623 8.48 21.97 31.31
N ALA A 624 9.38 21.10 30.83
CA ALA A 624 10.47 20.63 31.69
C ALA A 624 11.22 21.85 32.24
N PRO A 625 11.57 21.87 33.53
CA PRO A 625 12.32 22.98 34.09
C PRO A 625 13.59 23.19 33.26
N SER A 626 13.75 24.37 32.70
CA SER A 626 14.94 24.72 31.94
C SER A 626 16.16 24.57 32.83
N LEU A 627 17.16 23.81 32.37
CA LEU A 627 18.45 23.62 33.08
C LEU A 627 19.28 24.91 33.22
N GLU A 628 18.72 26.06 32.88
CA GLU A 628 19.40 27.40 32.95
C GLU A 628 19.23 28.15 34.28
N ASN A 629 18.52 27.60 35.25
CA ASN A 629 18.52 28.19 36.60
C ASN A 629 19.49 27.41 37.49
N THR A 630 20.70 27.90 37.60
CA THR A 630 21.66 27.57 38.64
C THR A 630 21.10 27.96 40.02
N ALA A 631 20.22 27.08 40.53
CA ALA A 631 20.03 26.97 41.96
C ALA A 631 21.20 26.15 42.53
N PRO A 632 21.74 26.48 43.75
CA PRO A 632 22.87 25.74 44.29
C PRO A 632 22.55 24.26 44.42
N GLU A 633 23.51 23.44 43.98
CA GLU A 633 23.44 21.98 44.07
C GLU A 633 23.02 21.54 45.50
N ARG A 634 21.79 21.12 45.64
CA ARG A 634 21.33 20.36 46.80
C ARG A 634 21.73 18.93 46.54
N GLU A 635 22.67 18.41 47.31
CA GLU A 635 22.96 16.96 47.31
C GLU A 635 21.67 16.18 47.60
N LEU A 636 21.13 15.53 46.60
CA LEU A 636 20.02 14.59 46.73
C LEU A 636 20.50 13.35 47.50
N SER A 637 19.76 12.96 48.51
CA SER A 637 20.07 11.72 49.24
C SER A 637 19.96 10.50 48.35
N MET A 638 20.70 9.44 48.64
CA MET A 638 20.63 8.17 47.89
C MET A 638 19.21 7.59 47.87
N GLU A 639 18.39 7.88 48.89
CA GLU A 639 16.96 7.49 48.94
C GLU A 639 16.11 8.30 47.96
N GLU A 640 16.36 9.59 47.77
CA GLU A 640 15.68 10.43 46.80
C GLU A 640 16.09 10.06 45.36
N ILE A 641 17.34 9.65 45.11
CA ILE A 641 17.81 9.14 43.83
C ILE A 641 17.16 7.79 43.50
N LEU A 642 17.07 6.88 44.49
CA LEU A 642 16.40 5.59 44.33
C LEU A 642 14.88 5.71 44.19
N ALA A 643 14.24 6.62 44.91
CA ALA A 643 12.82 6.91 44.80
C ALA A 643 12.48 7.58 43.45
N GLY A 644 13.34 8.46 42.93
CA GLY A 644 13.23 9.03 41.59
C GLY A 644 13.41 7.99 40.48
N ALA A 645 14.29 7.00 40.66
CA ALA A 645 14.51 5.92 39.72
C ALA A 645 13.36 4.87 39.70
N THR A 646 12.62 4.74 40.79
CA THR A 646 11.46 3.81 40.90
C THR A 646 10.13 4.47 40.51
N ALA A 647 10.08 5.80 40.36
CA ALA A 647 8.90 6.56 39.98
C ALA A 647 8.86 6.98 38.49
N ALA A 648 9.84 6.58 37.69
CA ALA A 648 9.76 6.69 36.24
C ALA A 648 8.75 5.65 35.75
N ASP A 649 7.51 6.06 35.55
CA ASP A 649 6.46 5.26 34.94
C ASP A 649 6.96 4.80 33.55
N SER A 650 7.47 3.56 33.48
CA SER A 650 8.14 3.00 32.29
C SER A 650 7.16 2.72 31.13
N THR A 651 5.90 3.11 31.26
CA THR A 651 4.83 2.87 30.29
C THR A 651 4.49 4.09 29.42
N ALA A 652 4.95 5.29 29.78
CA ALA A 652 4.69 6.49 28.98
C ALA A 652 5.62 6.52 27.74
N PRO A 653 5.11 6.85 26.54
CA PRO A 653 5.96 7.00 25.36
C PRO A 653 6.99 8.11 25.55
N PRO A 654 8.17 8.01 24.90
CA PRO A 654 9.17 9.06 24.96
C PRO A 654 8.59 10.38 24.45
N ARG A 655 9.02 11.50 25.02
CA ARG A 655 8.56 12.82 24.60
C ARG A 655 9.28 13.25 23.33
N ALA A 656 8.52 13.84 22.39
CA ALA A 656 9.09 14.44 21.18
C ALA A 656 9.93 15.68 21.55
N GLU A 657 11.06 15.86 20.87
CA GLU A 657 11.97 16.99 21.03
C GLU A 657 11.41 18.22 20.31
N ARG A 658 11.45 19.39 20.97
CA ARG A 658 11.10 20.66 20.35
C ARG A 658 12.29 21.18 19.52
N VAL A 659 12.12 21.25 18.20
CA VAL A 659 13.14 21.66 17.23
C VAL A 659 12.92 23.05 16.64
N MET A 660 11.74 23.64 16.87
CA MET A 660 11.37 25.00 16.50
C MET A 660 10.74 25.73 17.69
N ASP A 661 11.10 27.00 17.90
CA ASP A 661 10.49 27.84 18.95
C ASP A 661 8.97 27.96 18.71
N GLU A 662 8.18 27.77 19.75
CA GLU A 662 6.72 27.80 19.71
C GLU A 662 6.15 29.12 19.17
N ARG A 663 6.76 30.22 19.54
CA ARG A 663 6.37 31.57 19.13
C ARG A 663 6.62 31.79 17.65
N SER A 664 7.78 31.33 17.14
CA SER A 664 8.12 31.36 15.71
C SER A 664 7.21 30.44 14.91
N ASN A 665 6.88 29.24 15.44
CA ASN A 665 5.94 28.30 14.83
C ASN A 665 4.54 28.92 14.71
N PHE A 666 4.02 29.54 15.77
CA PHE A 666 2.70 30.21 15.75
C PHE A 666 2.67 31.33 14.70
N ILE A 667 3.69 32.19 14.65
CA ILE A 667 3.79 33.29 13.68
C ILE A 667 3.80 32.71 12.25
N LEU A 668 4.61 31.68 11.98
CA LEU A 668 4.69 31.05 10.68
C LEU A 668 3.36 30.39 10.30
N THR A 669 2.72 29.67 11.21
CA THR A 669 1.41 29.06 11.00
C THR A 669 0.35 30.11 10.65
N SER A 670 0.35 31.25 11.31
CA SER A 670 -0.53 32.39 10.98
C SER A 670 -0.30 32.92 9.56
N ILE A 671 0.96 32.89 9.05
CA ILE A 671 1.26 33.28 7.67
C ILE A 671 0.77 32.18 6.69
N LEU A 672 0.91 30.90 7.05
CA LEU A 672 0.43 29.79 6.23
C LEU A 672 -1.11 29.69 6.19
N GLN A 673 -1.80 30.16 7.22
CA GLN A 673 -3.27 30.38 7.18
C GLN A 673 -3.61 31.47 6.18
N ASP A 674 -2.81 32.55 6.09
CA ASP A 674 -3.00 33.59 5.07
C ASP A 674 -2.80 33.09 3.63
N VAL A 675 -1.97 32.08 3.41
CA VAL A 675 -1.86 31.40 2.10
C VAL A 675 -3.20 30.84 1.68
N ILE A 676 -3.98 30.29 2.60
CA ILE A 676 -5.34 29.78 2.36
C ILE A 676 -6.32 30.94 2.29
N LYS A 677 -6.31 31.85 3.25
CA LYS A 677 -7.33 32.94 3.31
C LYS A 677 -7.24 33.92 2.14
N ARG A 678 -6.05 34.28 1.69
CA ARG A 678 -5.81 35.33 0.68
C ARG A 678 -4.64 35.09 -0.28
N GLY A 679 -4.03 33.91 -0.20
CA GLY A 679 -2.86 33.53 -1.00
C GLY A 679 -3.16 32.54 -2.13
N THR A 680 -2.17 31.71 -2.42
CA THR A 680 -2.20 30.73 -3.53
C THR A 680 -3.07 29.51 -3.21
N GLY A 681 -3.44 29.29 -1.95
CA GLY A 681 -4.27 28.16 -1.46
C GLY A 681 -5.77 28.47 -1.34
N ARG A 682 -6.28 29.59 -1.85
CA ARG A 682 -7.65 30.07 -1.62
C ARG A 682 -8.76 29.07 -1.93
N ARG A 683 -8.53 28.09 -2.80
CA ARG A 683 -9.53 27.04 -3.06
C ARG A 683 -9.87 26.23 -1.81
N ALA A 684 -8.96 26.13 -0.83
CA ALA A 684 -9.21 25.43 0.43
C ALA A 684 -10.28 26.10 1.32
N LEU A 685 -10.63 27.37 1.04
CA LEU A 685 -11.79 28.02 1.70
C LEU A 685 -13.13 27.27 1.46
N ALA A 686 -13.19 26.40 0.44
CA ALA A 686 -14.35 25.53 0.23
C ALA A 686 -14.59 24.51 1.35
N LEU A 687 -13.64 24.37 2.28
CA LEU A 687 -13.79 23.53 3.50
C LEU A 687 -14.56 24.26 4.62
N GLY A 688 -14.70 25.60 4.53
CA GLY A 688 -15.43 26.39 5.52
C GLY A 688 -14.75 26.42 6.90
N ARG A 689 -13.41 26.24 6.96
CA ARG A 689 -12.63 26.17 8.21
C ARG A 689 -11.62 27.30 8.28
N ASP A 690 -11.37 27.80 9.47
CA ASP A 690 -10.42 28.87 9.77
C ASP A 690 -9.07 28.39 10.30
N ASP A 691 -8.99 27.15 10.79
CA ASP A 691 -7.81 26.53 11.41
C ASP A 691 -6.80 25.94 10.43
N LEU A 692 -7.08 25.98 9.13
CA LEU A 692 -6.25 25.39 8.10
C LEU A 692 -5.05 26.26 7.73
N ALA A 693 -3.86 25.63 7.68
CA ALA A 693 -2.63 26.23 7.20
C ALA A 693 -2.04 25.37 6.07
N GLY A 694 -1.31 25.97 5.12
CA GLY A 694 -0.72 25.18 4.05
C GLY A 694 0.02 26.01 3.01
N LYS A 695 0.67 25.29 2.07
CA LYS A 695 1.47 25.90 1.00
C LYS A 695 1.36 25.12 -0.31
N THR A 696 1.19 25.83 -1.40
CA THR A 696 1.33 25.31 -2.75
C THR A 696 2.78 25.18 -3.15
N GLY A 697 3.15 24.11 -3.84
CA GLY A 697 4.42 23.94 -4.53
C GLY A 697 4.19 23.77 -6.04
N THR A 698 5.07 24.33 -6.82
CA THR A 698 5.13 24.14 -8.28
C THR A 698 6.58 24.37 -8.69
N THR A 699 7.08 23.46 -9.51
CA THR A 699 8.42 23.58 -10.09
C THR A 699 8.40 24.45 -11.35
N ASN A 700 9.55 24.94 -11.76
CA ASN A 700 9.69 25.64 -13.03
C ASN A 700 9.29 24.70 -14.18
N GLY A 701 8.49 25.20 -15.12
CA GLY A 701 7.96 24.42 -16.23
C GLY A 701 6.90 23.38 -15.82
N PRO A 702 6.05 23.63 -14.84
CA PRO A 702 5.21 22.81 -13.94
C PRO A 702 5.34 21.31 -14.13
N MET A 703 6.53 20.77 -13.79
CA MET A 703 6.79 19.31 -13.81
C MET A 703 6.13 18.61 -12.62
N ASP A 704 6.14 19.27 -11.46
CA ASP A 704 5.61 18.79 -10.21
C ASP A 704 4.65 19.81 -9.61
N ALA A 705 3.49 19.34 -9.20
CA ALA A 705 2.46 20.12 -8.51
C ALA A 705 2.25 19.55 -7.10
N TRP A 706 2.39 20.40 -6.07
CA TRP A 706 2.31 20.02 -4.68
C TRP A 706 1.30 20.87 -3.90
N PHE A 707 0.70 20.26 -2.91
CA PHE A 707 0.08 20.98 -1.81
C PHE A 707 0.33 20.25 -0.51
N SER A 708 0.95 20.93 0.45
CA SER A 708 1.11 20.45 1.83
C SER A 708 0.34 21.37 2.75
N GLY A 709 -0.53 20.80 3.56
CA GLY A 709 -1.36 21.57 4.48
C GLY A 709 -1.80 20.73 5.67
N TYR A 710 -2.24 21.43 6.72
CA TYR A 710 -2.53 20.84 8.02
C TYR A 710 -3.53 21.66 8.81
N ASN A 711 -4.11 21.01 9.82
CA ASN A 711 -4.58 21.62 11.04
C ASN A 711 -3.83 20.98 12.23
N ARG A 712 -4.32 21.17 13.47
CA ARG A 712 -3.67 20.59 14.65
C ARG A 712 -3.71 19.05 14.71
N ASP A 713 -4.67 18.39 14.02
CA ASP A 713 -4.94 16.96 14.16
C ASP A 713 -4.44 16.13 12.98
N VAL A 714 -4.30 16.74 11.80
CA VAL A 714 -3.94 16.04 10.55
C VAL A 714 -3.00 16.89 9.70
N VAL A 715 -1.93 16.30 9.23
CA VAL A 715 -1.06 16.88 8.20
C VAL A 715 -1.13 16.01 6.94
N THR A 716 -1.34 16.66 5.78
CA THR A 716 -1.48 15.93 4.50
C THR A 716 -0.68 16.62 3.41
N THR A 717 0.07 15.81 2.65
CA THR A 717 0.78 16.23 1.44
C THR A 717 0.22 15.49 0.24
N ALA A 718 -0.15 16.24 -0.80
CA ALA A 718 -0.54 15.72 -2.11
C ALA A 718 0.45 16.18 -3.19
N TRP A 719 0.81 15.27 -4.08
CA TRP A 719 1.67 15.49 -5.24
C TRP A 719 1.02 14.98 -6.52
N VAL A 720 1.25 15.69 -7.64
CA VAL A 720 0.87 15.26 -9.00
C VAL A 720 2.04 15.56 -9.94
N GLY A 721 2.39 14.60 -10.81
CA GLY A 721 3.47 14.72 -11.79
C GLY A 721 3.51 13.54 -12.76
N PHE A 722 4.34 13.63 -13.79
CA PHE A 722 4.66 12.52 -14.68
C PHE A 722 5.93 11.78 -14.22
N ASP A 723 5.97 10.46 -14.38
CA ASP A 723 7.16 9.67 -14.03
C ASP A 723 8.38 10.04 -14.90
N ASN A 724 8.16 10.38 -16.15
CA ASN A 724 9.19 10.75 -17.12
C ASN A 724 9.67 12.21 -17.02
N TYR A 725 9.25 12.93 -15.96
CA TYR A 725 9.67 14.32 -15.69
C TYR A 725 9.37 15.29 -16.84
N THR A 726 8.15 15.21 -17.39
CA THR A 726 7.63 16.16 -18.40
C THR A 726 6.64 17.14 -17.77
N PRO A 727 6.41 18.33 -18.37
CA PRO A 727 5.46 19.32 -17.86
C PRO A 727 4.02 18.80 -17.83
N LEU A 728 3.29 19.10 -16.73
CA LEU A 728 1.87 18.81 -16.58
C LEU A 728 0.96 19.70 -17.47
N GLY A 729 1.49 20.80 -17.98
CA GLY A 729 0.76 21.79 -18.76
C GLY A 729 0.77 23.19 -18.12
N ARG A 730 0.55 24.25 -18.92
CA ARG A 730 0.72 25.66 -18.52
C ARG A 730 -0.17 26.11 -17.34
N ARG A 731 -1.29 25.44 -17.09
CA ARG A 731 -2.25 25.81 -16.03
C ARG A 731 -2.29 24.80 -14.89
N GLU A 732 -1.37 23.85 -14.87
CA GLU A 732 -1.30 22.78 -13.89
C GLU A 732 -0.28 23.11 -12.79
N PHE A 733 -0.74 23.88 -11.81
CA PHE A 733 0.02 24.29 -10.63
C PHE A 733 -0.40 23.48 -9.40
N GLY A 734 0.33 23.59 -8.32
CA GLY A 734 -0.06 23.02 -7.03
C GLY A 734 -1.49 23.38 -6.62
N GLY A 735 -1.93 24.62 -6.90
CA GLY A 735 -3.30 25.09 -6.63
C GLY A 735 -4.39 24.52 -7.55
N THR A 736 -4.04 23.92 -8.70
CA THR A 736 -5.02 23.38 -9.68
C THR A 736 -4.98 21.87 -9.81
N ALA A 737 -3.82 21.23 -9.61
CA ALA A 737 -3.66 19.78 -9.72
C ALA A 737 -3.65 19.08 -8.35
N ALA A 738 -2.81 19.53 -7.39
CA ALA A 738 -2.65 18.85 -6.09
C ALA A 738 -3.66 19.32 -5.03
N LEU A 739 -3.91 20.63 -4.93
CA LEU A 739 -4.84 21.20 -3.93
C LEU A 739 -6.26 20.61 -3.97
N PRO A 740 -6.89 20.33 -5.13
CA PRO A 740 -8.20 19.68 -5.14
C PRO A 740 -8.19 18.28 -4.50
N ILE A 741 -7.14 17.50 -4.70
CA ILE A 741 -6.97 16.17 -4.06
C ILE A 741 -6.90 16.35 -2.54
N TRP A 742 -6.09 17.29 -2.07
CA TRP A 742 -5.97 17.64 -0.67
C TRP A 742 -7.30 18.11 -0.06
N ILE A 743 -8.06 18.96 -0.74
CA ILE A 743 -9.37 19.46 -0.27
C ILE A 743 -10.36 18.32 -0.12
N ASP A 744 -10.46 17.46 -1.11
CA ASP A 744 -11.42 16.35 -1.09
C ASP A 744 -11.07 15.35 0.03
N TYR A 745 -9.77 15.08 0.26
CA TYR A 745 -9.32 14.26 1.36
C TYR A 745 -9.59 14.91 2.72
N MET A 746 -9.18 16.17 2.92
CA MET A 746 -9.33 16.86 4.20
C MET A 746 -10.79 17.08 4.60
N ARG A 747 -11.72 17.17 3.62
CA ARG A 747 -13.15 17.23 3.91
C ARG A 747 -13.65 16.04 4.69
N GLY A 748 -13.18 14.85 4.39
CA GLY A 748 -13.51 13.64 5.16
C GLY A 748 -12.64 13.49 6.40
N ALA A 749 -11.34 13.72 6.30
CA ALA A 749 -10.41 13.56 7.41
C ALA A 749 -10.69 14.50 8.61
N LEU A 750 -11.32 15.64 8.35
CA LEU A 750 -11.67 16.63 9.38
C LEU A 750 -13.16 16.64 9.74
N ARG A 751 -13.94 15.64 9.32
CA ARG A 751 -15.39 15.61 9.58
C ARG A 751 -15.73 15.75 11.06
N ASP A 752 -15.01 15.02 11.90
CA ASP A 752 -15.21 14.95 13.35
C ASP A 752 -14.19 15.78 14.15
N SER A 753 -13.27 16.49 13.45
CA SER A 753 -12.30 17.38 14.09
C SER A 753 -12.87 18.78 14.30
N PRO A 754 -12.84 19.35 15.51
CA PRO A 754 -13.34 20.69 15.77
C PRO A 754 -12.49 21.73 15.04
N ASP A 755 -13.11 22.83 14.57
CA ASP A 755 -12.42 24.00 14.02
C ASP A 755 -11.89 24.86 15.17
N VAL A 756 -10.66 24.64 15.58
CA VAL A 756 -10.03 25.30 16.73
C VAL A 756 -8.73 25.96 16.32
N GLN A 757 -8.68 27.27 16.48
CA GLN A 757 -7.45 28.04 16.28
C GLN A 757 -6.41 27.68 17.35
N PRO A 758 -5.11 27.58 16.99
CA PRO A 758 -4.08 27.38 18.00
C PRO A 758 -4.09 28.55 19.00
N PRO A 759 -3.97 28.29 20.30
CA PRO A 759 -3.90 29.33 21.29
C PRO A 759 -2.66 30.21 21.08
N LEU A 760 -2.78 31.50 21.43
CA LEU A 760 -1.67 32.41 21.41
C LEU A 760 -0.64 32.00 22.47
N PRO A 761 0.58 31.59 22.07
CA PRO A 761 1.58 31.15 23.04
C PRO A 761 2.13 32.34 23.87
N PRO A 762 2.59 32.10 25.11
CA PRO A 762 3.25 33.11 25.93
C PRO A 762 4.47 33.74 25.19
N GLY A 763 4.63 35.05 25.29
CA GLY A 763 5.71 35.79 24.62
C GLY A 763 5.45 36.09 23.15
N VAL A 764 4.21 35.84 22.64
CA VAL A 764 3.72 36.38 21.36
C VAL A 764 2.80 37.58 21.65
N VAL A 765 3.06 38.70 20.98
CA VAL A 765 2.26 39.94 21.08
C VAL A 765 1.64 40.28 19.73
N HIS A 766 0.48 40.91 19.75
CA HIS A 766 -0.26 41.33 18.57
C HIS A 766 -0.37 42.86 18.58
N VAL A 767 0.43 43.51 17.76
CA VAL A 767 0.59 45.01 17.78
C VAL A 767 0.26 45.63 16.43
N ARG A 768 -0.05 46.92 16.45
CA ARG A 768 -0.31 47.69 15.24
C ARG A 768 1.00 48.18 14.61
N ILE A 769 1.12 47.90 13.30
CA ILE A 769 2.27 48.36 12.50
C ILE A 769 1.82 49.18 11.31
N ASP A 770 2.74 49.96 10.80
CA ASP A 770 2.67 50.57 9.49
C ASP A 770 2.96 49.51 8.41
N PRO A 771 2.05 49.23 7.51
CA PRO A 771 2.23 48.18 6.47
C PRO A 771 3.37 48.47 5.49
N ASP A 772 3.76 49.73 5.31
CA ASP A 772 4.76 50.19 4.32
C ASP A 772 6.18 50.16 4.89
N THR A 773 6.35 50.40 6.19
CA THR A 773 7.66 50.44 6.85
C THR A 773 7.93 49.19 7.73
N GLY A 774 6.89 48.45 8.12
CA GLY A 774 6.99 47.32 9.07
C GLY A 774 7.25 47.78 10.53
N LEU A 775 7.34 49.05 10.81
CA LEU A 775 7.56 49.63 12.14
C LEU A 775 6.23 49.78 12.90
N LEU A 776 6.30 50.02 14.23
CA LEU A 776 5.10 50.31 15.02
C LEU A 776 4.34 51.51 14.47
N ALA A 777 3.04 51.38 14.34
CA ALA A 777 2.18 52.42 13.84
C ALA A 777 2.14 53.62 14.78
N ARG A 778 2.03 54.85 14.22
CA ARG A 778 1.82 56.06 15.00
C ARG A 778 0.41 56.08 15.61
N PRO A 779 0.21 56.73 16.77
CA PRO A 779 -1.13 56.97 17.28
C PRO A 779 -2.03 57.62 16.21
N GLY A 780 -3.20 57.05 15.96
CA GLY A 780 -4.15 57.58 14.98
C GLY A 780 -3.88 57.20 13.50
N GLN A 781 -2.84 56.48 13.18
CA GLN A 781 -2.57 56.03 11.82
C GLN A 781 -3.69 55.11 11.31
N GLN A 782 -4.38 55.54 10.23
CA GLN A 782 -5.60 54.84 9.75
C GLN A 782 -5.30 53.60 8.94
N ASN A 783 -4.20 53.54 8.18
CA ASN A 783 -3.80 52.39 7.38
C ASN A 783 -3.04 51.32 8.18
N ALA A 784 -2.89 51.51 9.50
CA ALA A 784 -2.19 50.56 10.35
C ALA A 784 -2.88 49.23 10.43
N ILE A 785 -2.12 48.15 10.39
CA ILE A 785 -2.58 46.75 10.46
C ILE A 785 -2.05 46.08 11.71
N PHE A 786 -2.72 45.04 12.16
CA PHE A 786 -2.21 44.20 13.24
C PHE A 786 -1.27 43.12 12.71
N GLU A 787 -0.17 42.86 13.48
CA GLU A 787 0.79 41.80 13.15
C GLU A 787 1.28 41.12 14.43
N TYR A 788 1.64 39.83 14.32
CA TYR A 788 2.19 39.03 15.41
C TYR A 788 3.70 39.14 15.48
N PHE A 789 4.22 39.29 16.69
CA PHE A 789 5.65 39.33 16.97
C PHE A 789 5.97 38.49 18.20
N ARG A 790 7.19 38.02 18.26
CA ARG A 790 7.80 37.64 19.55
C ARG A 790 8.00 38.91 20.37
N GLU A 791 7.73 38.86 21.65
CA GLU A 791 7.83 40.01 22.55
C GLU A 791 9.25 40.62 22.55
N ASP A 792 10.30 39.78 22.43
CA ASP A 792 11.70 40.18 22.32
C ASP A 792 12.09 40.76 20.94
N ARG A 793 11.16 40.78 19.96
CA ARG A 793 11.43 41.23 18.58
C ARG A 793 10.38 42.18 18.01
N VAL A 794 9.74 42.96 18.89
CA VAL A 794 8.82 44.01 18.46
C VAL A 794 9.58 45.13 17.77
N PRO A 795 9.16 45.64 16.58
CA PRO A 795 9.86 46.67 15.85
C PRO A 795 9.83 48.02 16.59
N ALA A 796 10.79 48.89 16.27
CA ALA A 796 10.86 50.21 16.85
C ALA A 796 9.64 51.11 16.49
N PRO A 797 9.28 52.13 17.28
CA PRO A 797 8.25 53.09 16.95
C PRO A 797 8.61 53.88 15.67
N SER A 798 7.65 54.11 14.79
CA SER A 798 7.83 54.99 13.63
C SER A 798 7.98 56.45 14.09
N GLY A 799 9.20 57.02 14.06
CA GLY A 799 9.50 58.43 14.39
C GLY A 799 10.30 58.68 15.65
N GLY A 800 10.87 57.69 16.33
CA GLY A 800 11.89 57.85 17.36
C GLY A 800 13.26 58.13 16.72
N ALA A 801 13.95 59.19 17.17
CA ALA A 801 15.32 59.53 16.78
C ALA A 801 16.28 58.40 17.24
N GLY A 802 16.41 57.39 16.45
CA GLY A 802 17.24 56.21 16.63
C GLY A 802 17.59 55.60 15.29
N ASP A 803 17.84 56.44 14.30
CA ASP A 803 18.22 56.07 12.92
C ASP A 803 19.71 55.66 12.86
N ALA A 804 20.12 54.75 13.72
CA ALA A 804 21.50 54.28 13.83
C ALA A 804 21.68 52.79 13.54
N GLY A 805 20.70 52.12 12.87
CA GLY A 805 20.80 50.69 12.60
C GLY A 805 20.42 50.20 11.19
N LEU A 806 19.87 51.09 10.36
CA LEU A 806 19.48 50.75 8.96
C LEU A 806 19.83 51.90 8.01
N ARG A 807 21.02 52.47 8.15
CA ARG A 807 21.62 53.26 7.08
C ARG A 807 22.39 52.32 6.16
N GLY A 808 21.68 51.55 5.35
CA GLY A 808 22.11 51.39 3.99
C GLY A 808 22.04 52.79 3.37
N THR A 809 23.18 53.44 3.17
CA THR A 809 23.28 54.70 2.43
C THR A 809 22.71 54.48 1.04
N THR A 810 22.30 55.55 0.35
CA THR A 810 21.91 55.51 -1.05
C THR A 810 22.96 54.76 -1.89
N GLU A 811 24.22 54.72 -1.44
CA GLU A 811 25.33 53.94 -2.00
C GLU A 811 25.21 52.43 -1.74
N ASP A 812 24.69 51.95 -0.59
CA ASP A 812 24.43 50.52 -0.34
C ASP A 812 23.19 50.04 -1.14
N LEU A 813 22.17 50.89 -1.31
CA LEU A 813 21.04 50.62 -2.20
C LEU A 813 21.47 50.55 -3.70
N VAL A 814 22.47 51.35 -4.08
CA VAL A 814 23.05 51.31 -5.42
C VAL A 814 23.96 50.09 -5.60
N ARG A 815 24.67 49.67 -4.57
CA ARG A 815 25.51 48.47 -4.56
C ARG A 815 24.70 47.15 -4.65
N ASP A 816 23.47 47.19 -4.14
CA ASP A 816 22.52 46.06 -4.26
C ASP A 816 21.78 46.02 -5.62
N ILE A 817 21.99 47.03 -6.49
CA ILE A 817 21.39 47.12 -7.82
C ILE A 817 22.41 46.76 -8.94
N PHE A 818 23.67 46.86 -8.67
CA PHE A 818 24.77 46.50 -9.53
C PHE A 818 25.70 45.51 -8.78
#